data_8e8db902956446b01dd686fbbc45c3c5
#
_entry.id   8e8db902956446b01dd686fbbc45c3c5
#
_cell.length_a   1.000
_cell.length_b   1.000
_cell.length_c   1.000
_cell.angle_alpha   90.00
_cell.angle_beta   90.00
_cell.angle_gamma   90.00
#
_symmetry.space_group_name_H-M   'P 1'
#
loop_
_entity.id
_entity.type
_entity.pdbx_description
1 polymer ?
#
loop_
_entity_poly.entity_id
_entity_poly.type
_entity_poly.pdbx_seq_one_letter_code
_entity_poly.pdbx_strand_id
1 'polypeptide(L)'
;VVTATESHGLTSSSRIGQDAIAHIQPSSFADLLELLPGGRSVDPSFSTPNTINLRAVSVSGDNYNTSSLGTRFLIDGVPVNNDANLQTTPAFSNYGSSFVNSGVDMRTITTEDVESVEIIRGIPSVEYGDLTSGLVNIKRRKGGNDTRARFKADMKSKLFYLGKDLEWGKNDKLTMNFSGNFLDSRADPRNTRQNYKRLTGSYRIGKTWTGELVRTLSGSLDYTGSFDNQKSDKNLDFGDCGPIETYKSNYSRFALGGEYNVRSKSLESFFQSFDITGSLTYEKDLIDRWKFVEYSSPMPLSTSLEEGEFDVTIVPYRYEATLKVDGKPFYAYFNGTAKFRKDFGNTTNTFKAGAQWNVNKNFGKGTIFDPERPFSVDMNVRPRNYSAIPATHQMSAFIEDNSVLAFGNGFKAEWLAGVRVAAMAGAGKEYSVNLKPYFDPRLNLRLEKAFGKDVKVGLSGGAGWHTKFPTMDQLYPDPIYYDITQMNYWPVEESLRRINVYVMKIDPTNFNLKAARNFKWEIAADVRVGREFSFNIDYFREDMTSGFRYGSEFTRVIYKDYQEETIDKSTLTGPPSTETTSWVPDTLLVSHTFNTNGSRTLKEGVEFTLSAPRIRPIRTKVTVSGAWFKTRYSNSQPTYYRPSVVVAGKTYPYVGYYKDTDGFLREVFNTNFMFDTQIPRLGMIFSTSFQCQWFTGRQTLPKDPQPLSYIDKNLESHPFTDESAADGALAQMVREYTPSMSVYFRVPFSMNINLKATKKIYHDKIACALFVNKILDVSPDYRTNMGILTRRSVLPYFGMELNFKL
;
A
#
# COMPACT_ATOMS: atom_id res chain seq x y z
N VAL A 1 6.38 15.12 -25.24
CA VAL A 1 7.44 14.72 -24.31
C VAL A 1 7.20 13.27 -23.95
N VAL A 2 8.16 12.40 -24.14
CA VAL A 2 8.04 10.95 -23.94
C VAL A 2 8.49 10.49 -22.53
N THR A 3 8.81 11.42 -21.65
CA THR A 3 9.26 11.18 -20.27
C THR A 3 8.38 11.96 -19.29
N ALA A 4 8.49 11.67 -17.99
CA ALA A 4 7.92 12.54 -16.98
C ALA A 4 8.56 13.93 -17.05
N THR A 5 7.79 14.94 -16.67
CA THR A 5 8.28 16.32 -16.54
C THR A 5 8.28 16.65 -15.05
N GLU A 6 9.45 16.96 -14.52
CA GLU A 6 9.57 17.42 -13.13
C GLU A 6 9.01 18.84 -13.00
N SER A 7 8.34 19.08 -11.89
CA SER A 7 7.83 20.39 -11.54
C SER A 7 8.99 21.35 -11.27
N HIS A 8 8.87 22.56 -11.81
CA HIS A 8 9.71 23.71 -11.43
C HIS A 8 8.89 24.67 -10.53
N GLY A 9 8.06 24.11 -9.69
CA GLY A 9 7.14 24.83 -8.81
C GLY A 9 7.58 24.82 -7.34
N LEU A 10 6.59 24.97 -6.48
CA LEU A 10 6.77 25.07 -5.03
C LEU A 10 7.06 23.74 -4.34
N THR A 11 6.77 22.59 -4.97
CA THR A 11 6.93 21.26 -4.39
C THR A 11 7.44 20.27 -5.42
N SER A 12 8.17 19.27 -4.98
CA SER A 12 8.68 18.19 -5.84
C SER A 12 7.54 17.32 -6.35
N SER A 13 7.29 17.37 -7.65
CA SER A 13 6.30 16.54 -8.32
C SER A 13 6.72 16.17 -9.73
N SER A 14 6.27 14.99 -10.18
CA SER A 14 6.45 14.51 -11.55
C SER A 14 5.10 14.47 -12.25
N ARG A 15 5.02 15.08 -13.43
CA ARG A 15 3.86 14.99 -14.31
C ARG A 15 4.13 14.07 -15.48
N ILE A 16 3.32 13.03 -15.62
CA ILE A 16 3.36 12.06 -16.70
C ILE A 16 2.18 12.37 -17.62
N GLY A 17 2.46 12.92 -18.79
CA GLY A 17 1.43 13.23 -19.78
C GLY A 17 1.11 12.04 -20.69
N GLN A 18 0.09 12.22 -21.52
CA GLN A 18 -0.41 11.20 -22.43
C GLN A 18 0.64 10.61 -23.36
N ASP A 19 1.54 11.44 -23.91
CA ASP A 19 2.62 10.98 -24.79
C ASP A 19 3.61 10.06 -24.06
N ALA A 20 3.92 10.37 -22.80
CA ALA A 20 4.79 9.54 -21.97
C ALA A 20 4.11 8.20 -21.63
N ILE A 21 2.81 8.21 -21.30
CA ILE A 21 2.02 7.00 -21.05
C ILE A 21 1.97 6.14 -22.31
N ALA A 22 1.65 6.71 -23.46
CA ALA A 22 1.65 6.01 -24.74
C ALA A 22 3.03 5.47 -25.12
N HIS A 23 4.08 6.18 -24.72
CA HIS A 23 5.45 5.78 -24.97
C HIS A 23 5.87 4.59 -24.12
N ILE A 24 5.57 4.56 -22.81
CA ILE A 24 5.89 3.43 -21.93
C ILE A 24 5.09 2.19 -22.26
N GLN A 25 3.87 2.34 -22.76
CA GLN A 25 2.95 1.22 -23.06
C GLN A 25 2.67 0.37 -21.81
N PRO A 26 2.16 0.98 -20.73
CA PRO A 26 1.98 0.29 -19.48
C PRO A 26 0.96 -0.84 -19.59
N SER A 27 1.18 -1.95 -18.90
CA SER A 27 0.20 -3.01 -18.66
C SER A 27 -0.56 -2.75 -17.36
N SER A 28 0.11 -2.10 -16.42
CA SER A 28 -0.46 -1.66 -15.15
C SER A 28 -0.03 -0.23 -14.81
N PHE A 29 -0.70 0.38 -13.83
CA PHE A 29 -0.31 1.70 -13.33
C PHE A 29 1.11 1.71 -12.75
N ALA A 30 1.56 0.59 -12.18
CA ALA A 30 2.89 0.44 -11.60
C ALA A 30 4.02 0.70 -12.62
N ASP A 31 3.78 0.42 -13.91
CA ASP A 31 4.78 0.61 -14.96
C ASP A 31 5.11 2.10 -15.18
N LEU A 32 4.21 3.01 -14.79
CA LEU A 32 4.45 4.46 -14.87
C LEU A 32 5.51 4.94 -13.89
N LEU A 33 5.75 4.19 -12.83
CA LEU A 33 6.70 4.56 -11.78
C LEU A 33 8.16 4.51 -12.26
N GLU A 34 8.44 3.80 -13.37
CA GLU A 34 9.77 3.82 -13.96
C GLU A 34 10.20 5.21 -14.48
N LEU A 35 9.23 6.10 -14.75
CA LEU A 35 9.48 7.48 -15.20
C LEU A 35 9.87 8.43 -14.07
N LEU A 36 9.67 8.02 -12.82
CA LEU A 36 10.08 8.84 -11.68
C LEU A 36 11.61 8.82 -11.51
N PRO A 37 12.20 9.87 -10.92
CA PRO A 37 13.61 9.84 -10.57
C PRO A 37 13.97 8.60 -9.75
N GLY A 38 14.97 7.84 -10.18
CA GLY A 38 15.40 6.58 -9.57
C GLY A 38 14.48 5.39 -9.81
N GLY A 39 13.36 5.56 -10.55
CA GLY A 39 12.47 4.46 -10.95
C GLY A 39 13.18 3.48 -11.90
N ARG A 40 12.80 2.21 -11.83
CA ARG A 40 13.31 1.16 -12.74
C ARG A 40 12.15 0.40 -13.35
N SER A 41 12.34 -0.08 -14.56
CA SER A 41 11.40 -0.99 -15.21
C SER A 41 11.31 -2.30 -14.43
N VAL A 42 10.10 -2.67 -14.07
CA VAL A 42 9.78 -3.93 -13.40
C VAL A 42 8.82 -4.70 -14.31
N ASP A 43 9.05 -5.99 -14.48
CA ASP A 43 8.14 -6.81 -15.27
C ASP A 43 6.77 -6.82 -14.60
N PRO A 44 5.67 -6.60 -15.34
CA PRO A 44 4.34 -6.60 -14.79
C PRO A 44 4.04 -7.90 -14.04
N SER A 45 3.63 -7.77 -12.78
CA SER A 45 3.18 -8.88 -11.95
C SER A 45 1.74 -8.62 -11.52
N PHE A 46 0.84 -9.53 -11.91
CA PHE A 46 -0.57 -9.47 -11.55
C PHE A 46 -0.97 -10.57 -10.57
N SER A 47 -0.05 -11.47 -10.21
CA SER A 47 -0.30 -12.58 -9.29
C SER A 47 -0.43 -12.14 -7.82
N THR A 48 0.13 -10.98 -7.49
CA THR A 48 0.01 -10.37 -6.17
C THR A 48 -0.34 -8.89 -6.31
N PRO A 49 -1.08 -8.29 -5.37
CA PRO A 49 -1.35 -6.86 -5.39
C PRO A 49 -0.07 -6.01 -5.43
N ASN A 50 -0.16 -4.91 -6.16
CA ASN A 50 0.93 -3.98 -6.37
C ASN A 50 0.66 -2.70 -5.60
N THR A 51 1.47 -2.41 -4.60
CA THR A 51 1.40 -1.19 -3.80
C THR A 51 2.51 -0.22 -4.16
N ILE A 52 2.23 1.07 -4.05
CA ILE A 52 3.19 2.12 -4.38
C ILE A 52 4.17 2.36 -3.24
N ASN A 53 5.45 2.60 -3.58
CA ASN A 53 6.44 3.10 -2.64
C ASN A 53 7.06 4.38 -3.19
N LEU A 54 6.86 5.50 -2.48
CA LEU A 54 7.42 6.79 -2.85
C LEU A 54 8.60 7.14 -1.96
N ARG A 55 9.72 7.54 -2.56
CA ARG A 55 10.93 7.98 -1.84
C ARG A 55 11.37 6.99 -0.76
N ALA A 56 11.18 5.70 -0.99
CA ALA A 56 11.52 4.64 -0.04
C ALA A 56 12.04 3.41 -0.75
N VAL A 57 12.96 2.71 -0.12
CA VAL A 57 13.38 1.38 -0.56
C VAL A 57 12.38 0.37 0.00
N SER A 58 11.74 -0.38 -0.89
CA SER A 58 10.77 -1.41 -0.50
C SER A 58 11.39 -2.46 0.42
N VAL A 59 10.64 -2.88 1.42
CA VAL A 59 10.96 -4.00 2.31
C VAL A 59 9.81 -4.98 2.33
N SER A 60 10.11 -6.26 2.51
CA SER A 60 9.11 -7.28 2.78
C SER A 60 8.73 -7.23 4.26
N GLY A 61 7.44 -7.34 4.55
CA GLY A 61 6.89 -7.38 5.91
C GLY A 61 5.95 -6.21 6.21
N ASP A 62 4.79 -6.53 6.80
CA ASP A 62 3.69 -5.59 7.00
C ASP A 62 4.01 -4.51 8.04
N ASN A 63 4.88 -4.81 9.01
CA ASN A 63 5.24 -3.87 10.07
C ASN A 63 6.00 -2.62 9.61
N TYR A 64 6.54 -2.62 8.39
CA TYR A 64 7.40 -1.54 7.89
C TYR A 64 6.90 -0.93 6.58
N ASN A 65 5.93 -1.57 5.90
CA ASN A 65 5.42 -1.10 4.61
C ASN A 65 4.30 -0.06 4.77
N THR A 66 4.58 1.02 5.48
CA THR A 66 3.61 2.11 5.76
C THR A 66 3.54 3.15 4.63
N SER A 67 4.47 3.12 3.68
CA SER A 67 4.57 4.14 2.62
C SER A 67 3.38 4.12 1.67
N SER A 68 2.92 2.94 1.28
CA SER A 68 1.78 2.80 0.37
C SER A 68 0.45 3.19 1.03
N LEU A 69 0.22 2.80 2.28
CA LEU A 69 -0.96 3.23 3.04
C LEU A 69 -1.00 4.76 3.18
N GLY A 70 0.18 5.39 3.33
CA GLY A 70 0.34 6.84 3.39
C GLY A 70 0.29 7.55 2.05
N THR A 71 0.09 6.87 0.93
CA THR A 71 -0.03 7.46 -0.40
C THR A 71 -1.48 7.54 -0.83
N ARG A 72 -1.97 8.75 -1.07
CA ARG A 72 -3.35 8.99 -1.51
C ARG A 72 -3.45 8.97 -3.03
N PHE A 73 -4.42 8.23 -3.57
CA PHE A 73 -4.76 8.22 -4.98
C PHE A 73 -6.06 9.01 -5.21
N LEU A 74 -6.03 9.90 -6.19
CA LEU A 74 -7.21 10.62 -6.67
C LEU A 74 -7.42 10.32 -8.16
N ILE A 75 -8.66 10.08 -8.55
CA ILE A 75 -9.09 10.00 -9.96
C ILE A 75 -10.13 11.08 -10.17
N ASP A 76 -9.82 12.08 -11.00
CA ASP A 76 -10.66 13.27 -11.23
C ASP A 76 -11.11 13.95 -9.92
N GLY A 77 -10.20 14.06 -8.94
CA GLY A 77 -10.46 14.67 -7.62
C GLY A 77 -11.15 13.76 -6.60
N VAL A 78 -11.58 12.56 -7.00
CA VAL A 78 -12.23 11.58 -6.13
C VAL A 78 -11.18 10.60 -5.57
N PRO A 79 -11.11 10.38 -4.24
CA PRO A 79 -10.17 9.43 -3.67
C PRO A 79 -10.52 7.98 -4.01
N VAL A 80 -9.50 7.20 -4.34
CA VAL A 80 -9.55 5.74 -4.31
C VAL A 80 -9.19 5.33 -2.88
N ASN A 81 -10.14 4.75 -2.17
CA ASN A 81 -10.01 4.46 -0.76
C ASN A 81 -10.13 2.94 -0.52
N ASN A 82 -9.42 2.43 0.48
CA ASN A 82 -9.52 1.05 0.96
C ASN A 82 -9.62 0.96 2.49
N ASP A 83 -9.86 2.07 3.19
CA ASP A 83 -9.88 2.13 4.67
C ASP A 83 -11.00 1.28 5.30
N ALA A 84 -12.08 0.97 4.56
CA ALA A 84 -13.16 0.09 5.00
C ALA A 84 -12.98 -1.37 4.57
N ASN A 85 -11.89 -1.72 3.90
CA ASN A 85 -11.61 -3.09 3.55
C ASN A 85 -11.10 -3.84 4.80
N LEU A 86 -11.80 -4.93 5.13
CA LEU A 86 -11.52 -5.81 6.28
C LEU A 86 -11.11 -7.22 5.81
N GLN A 87 -10.74 -7.36 4.56
CA GLN A 87 -10.38 -8.61 3.87
C GLN A 87 -9.06 -9.15 4.39
N THR A 88 -9.06 -9.78 5.53
CA THR A 88 -7.91 -10.52 6.05
C THR A 88 -8.00 -11.97 5.60
N THR A 89 -6.89 -12.53 5.16
CA THR A 89 -6.76 -13.97 4.97
C THR A 89 -5.90 -14.54 6.09
N PRO A 90 -6.35 -15.61 6.76
CA PRO A 90 -5.52 -16.27 7.76
C PRO A 90 -4.14 -16.63 7.19
N ALA A 91 -3.09 -16.44 7.99
CA ALA A 91 -1.69 -16.63 7.59
C ALA A 91 -1.31 -18.08 7.25
N PHE A 92 -2.24 -19.04 7.43
CA PHE A 92 -2.01 -20.47 7.28
C PHE A 92 -2.15 -20.99 5.85
N SER A 93 -2.20 -20.11 4.86
CA SER A 93 -2.35 -20.49 3.48
C SER A 93 -1.18 -20.03 2.62
N ASN A 94 -0.77 -20.86 1.71
CA ASN A 94 0.22 -20.54 0.70
C ASN A 94 -0.32 -19.59 -0.40
N TYR A 95 -1.62 -19.32 -0.43
CA TYR A 95 -2.29 -18.53 -1.45
C TYR A 95 -3.03 -17.34 -0.85
N GLY A 96 -2.92 -16.23 -1.54
CA GLY A 96 -3.54 -14.97 -1.16
C GLY A 96 -2.82 -14.30 0.01
N SER A 97 -2.69 -13.03 -0.06
CA SER A 97 -2.14 -12.21 1.01
C SER A 97 -3.19 -11.17 1.38
N SER A 98 -3.27 -10.85 2.66
CA SER A 98 -4.06 -9.71 3.12
C SER A 98 -3.37 -8.43 2.68
N PHE A 99 -4.16 -7.51 2.07
CA PHE A 99 -3.70 -6.18 1.67
C PHE A 99 -4.35 -5.07 2.46
N VAL A 100 -5.15 -5.43 3.41
CA VAL A 100 -5.66 -4.51 4.41
C VAL A 100 -4.45 -3.83 5.05
N ASN A 101 -4.48 -2.54 5.20
CA ASN A 101 -3.39 -1.70 5.70
C ASN A 101 -2.19 -1.49 4.76
N SER A 102 -2.23 -2.00 3.53
CA SER A 102 -1.11 -1.90 2.60
C SER A 102 -1.26 -0.80 1.54
N GLY A 103 -2.41 -0.11 1.50
CA GLY A 103 -2.71 0.94 0.53
C GLY A 103 -3.44 0.43 -0.71
N VAL A 104 -3.48 1.26 -1.75
CA VAL A 104 -4.24 0.98 -2.98
C VAL A 104 -3.52 -0.04 -3.85
N ASP A 105 -4.25 -1.06 -4.32
CA ASP A 105 -3.76 -2.01 -5.29
C ASP A 105 -3.77 -1.42 -6.71
N MET A 106 -2.59 -1.08 -7.22
CA MET A 106 -2.42 -0.47 -8.54
C MET A 106 -2.84 -1.38 -9.71
N ARG A 107 -3.03 -2.70 -9.50
CA ARG A 107 -3.57 -3.59 -10.54
C ARG A 107 -4.99 -3.17 -10.97
N THR A 108 -5.74 -2.54 -10.08
CA THR A 108 -7.13 -2.11 -10.33
C THR A 108 -7.23 -0.79 -11.10
N ILE A 109 -6.13 -0.06 -11.26
CA ILE A 109 -6.09 1.26 -11.92
C ILE A 109 -5.69 1.09 -13.39
N THR A 110 -6.52 1.61 -14.29
CA THR A 110 -6.27 1.60 -15.75
C THR A 110 -5.48 2.83 -16.18
N THR A 111 -4.71 2.70 -17.23
CA THR A 111 -3.85 3.78 -17.78
C THR A 111 -4.32 4.30 -19.14
N GLU A 112 -5.28 3.64 -19.79
CA GLU A 112 -5.66 3.91 -21.17
C GLU A 112 -6.45 5.21 -21.37
N ASP A 113 -7.26 5.56 -20.39
CA ASP A 113 -8.14 6.74 -20.40
C ASP A 113 -7.52 7.98 -19.74
N VAL A 114 -6.28 7.84 -19.32
CA VAL A 114 -5.57 8.86 -18.56
C VAL A 114 -5.04 9.96 -19.50
N GLU A 115 -5.33 11.20 -19.16
CA GLU A 115 -4.74 12.39 -19.80
C GLU A 115 -3.39 12.72 -19.17
N SER A 116 -3.34 12.72 -17.84
CA SER A 116 -2.12 12.98 -17.10
C SER A 116 -2.17 12.36 -15.70
N VAL A 117 -1.00 12.00 -15.20
CA VAL A 117 -0.77 11.63 -13.81
C VAL A 117 0.20 12.62 -13.21
N GLU A 118 -0.14 13.19 -12.07
CA GLU A 118 0.75 14.01 -11.27
C GLU A 118 1.05 13.26 -9.96
N ILE A 119 2.33 13.03 -9.72
CA ILE A 119 2.80 12.34 -8.51
C ILE A 119 3.56 13.36 -7.67
N ILE A 120 2.93 13.83 -6.59
CA ILE A 120 3.50 14.79 -5.64
C ILE A 120 4.20 14.00 -4.55
N ARG A 121 5.51 14.10 -4.48
CA ARG A 121 6.37 13.43 -3.51
C ARG A 121 6.74 14.34 -2.35
N GLY A 122 6.79 15.65 -2.60
CA GLY A 122 7.13 16.67 -1.63
C GLY A 122 5.99 17.05 -0.68
N ILE A 123 5.81 18.34 -0.47
CA ILE A 123 4.80 18.91 0.43
C ILE A 123 3.61 19.42 -0.38
N PRO A 124 2.51 18.65 -0.53
CA PRO A 124 1.34 19.08 -1.29
C PRO A 124 0.57 20.20 -0.57
N SER A 125 -0.30 20.89 -1.30
CA SER A 125 -1.29 21.84 -0.76
C SER A 125 -2.06 21.23 0.41
N VAL A 126 -2.46 22.05 1.39
CA VAL A 126 -3.27 21.61 2.54
C VAL A 126 -4.67 21.12 2.15
N GLU A 127 -5.11 21.35 0.93
CA GLU A 127 -6.30 20.75 0.33
C GLU A 127 -6.25 19.23 0.41
N TYR A 128 -5.04 18.65 0.28
CA TYR A 128 -4.85 17.20 0.30
C TYR A 128 -4.45 16.72 1.69
N GLY A 129 -5.25 15.85 2.26
CA GLY A 129 -5.04 15.26 3.58
C GLY A 129 -5.18 13.75 3.59
N ASP A 130 -5.11 13.16 4.78
CA ASP A 130 -5.13 11.72 5.01
C ASP A 130 -4.02 11.00 4.22
N LEU A 131 -2.81 11.54 4.30
CA LEU A 131 -1.61 11.04 3.63
C LEU A 131 -0.36 11.35 4.45
N THR A 132 0.63 10.47 4.40
CA THR A 132 1.96 10.66 5.02
C THR A 132 3.11 10.52 4.01
N SER A 133 2.89 9.87 2.87
CA SER A 133 3.95 9.60 1.88
C SER A 133 3.85 10.52 0.67
N GLY A 134 2.72 10.55 -0.02
CA GLY A 134 2.56 11.38 -1.21
C GLY A 134 1.16 11.34 -1.78
N LEU A 135 1.02 11.96 -2.95
CA LEU A 135 -0.25 12.06 -3.67
C LEU A 135 -0.06 11.63 -5.11
N VAL A 136 -0.95 10.77 -5.59
CA VAL A 136 -1.09 10.39 -7.00
C VAL A 136 -2.41 10.97 -7.50
N ASN A 137 -2.33 11.97 -8.36
CA ASN A 137 -3.49 12.66 -8.93
C ASN A 137 -3.64 12.29 -10.41
N ILE A 138 -4.65 11.47 -10.72
CA ILE A 138 -4.93 10.96 -12.05
C ILE A 138 -6.05 11.81 -12.65
N LYS A 139 -5.78 12.43 -13.79
CA LYS A 139 -6.77 13.13 -14.57
C LYS A 139 -7.09 12.32 -15.81
N ARG A 140 -8.38 12.05 -16.02
CA ARG A 140 -8.87 11.37 -17.21
C ARG A 140 -9.27 12.37 -18.28
N ARG A 141 -9.30 11.92 -19.52
CA ARG A 141 -9.66 12.75 -20.67
C ARG A 141 -11.10 13.24 -20.58
N LYS A 142 -11.31 14.48 -20.95
CA LYS A 142 -12.64 15.12 -21.02
C LYS A 142 -12.83 15.69 -22.43
N GLY A 143 -13.91 15.30 -23.10
CA GLY A 143 -14.26 15.79 -24.45
C GLY A 143 -13.44 15.18 -25.58
N GLY A 144 -13.60 15.73 -26.79
CA GLY A 144 -13.03 15.24 -28.04
C GLY A 144 -14.04 14.45 -28.88
N ASN A 145 -13.62 14.02 -30.07
CA ASN A 145 -14.43 13.20 -30.95
C ASN A 145 -13.73 11.92 -31.45
N ASP A 146 -12.65 11.56 -30.75
CA ASP A 146 -11.82 10.44 -31.16
C ASP A 146 -12.47 9.09 -30.78
N THR A 147 -12.30 8.11 -31.65
CA THR A 147 -12.48 6.70 -31.30
C THR A 147 -11.09 6.10 -31.13
N ARG A 148 -10.85 5.42 -30.02
CA ARG A 148 -9.55 4.81 -29.72
C ARG A 148 -9.70 3.35 -29.40
N ALA A 149 -8.78 2.56 -29.96
CA ALA A 149 -8.66 1.16 -29.59
C ALA A 149 -7.20 0.86 -29.32
N ARG A 150 -6.93 0.02 -28.34
CA ARG A 150 -5.60 -0.44 -27.98
C ARG A 150 -5.63 -1.95 -27.77
N PHE A 151 -4.68 -2.60 -28.39
CA PHE A 151 -4.36 -4.00 -28.14
C PHE A 151 -2.91 -4.13 -27.72
N LYS A 152 -2.64 -4.77 -26.61
CA LYS A 152 -1.30 -5.09 -26.16
C LYS A 152 -1.20 -6.56 -25.84
N ALA A 153 -0.08 -7.18 -26.23
CA ALA A 153 0.28 -8.53 -25.83
C ALA A 153 1.74 -8.55 -25.40
N ASP A 154 2.01 -9.09 -24.23
CA ASP A 154 3.34 -9.30 -23.70
C ASP A 154 3.47 -10.74 -23.16
N MET A 155 4.63 -11.08 -22.60
CA MET A 155 4.91 -12.45 -22.14
C MET A 155 3.92 -12.97 -21.09
N LYS A 156 3.26 -12.08 -20.34
CA LYS A 156 2.40 -12.46 -19.20
C LYS A 156 0.97 -11.96 -19.33
N SER A 157 0.69 -10.99 -20.22
CA SER A 157 -0.62 -10.37 -20.27
C SER A 157 -1.11 -10.05 -21.69
N LYS A 158 -2.43 -9.98 -21.82
CA LYS A 158 -3.14 -9.47 -22.98
C LYS A 158 -4.12 -8.41 -22.53
N LEU A 159 -4.09 -7.26 -23.20
CA LEU A 159 -4.91 -6.12 -22.86
C LEU A 159 -5.66 -5.62 -24.10
N PHE A 160 -6.95 -5.38 -23.95
CA PHE A 160 -7.85 -4.81 -24.93
C PHE A 160 -8.51 -3.56 -24.35
N TYR A 161 -8.53 -2.50 -25.11
CA TYR A 161 -9.20 -1.26 -24.75
C TYR A 161 -9.97 -0.68 -25.92
N LEU A 162 -11.15 -0.16 -25.65
CA LEU A 162 -11.96 0.61 -26.57
C LEU A 162 -12.49 1.85 -25.86
N GLY A 163 -12.36 3.01 -26.51
CA GLY A 163 -12.89 4.28 -26.00
C GLY A 163 -13.49 5.13 -27.10
N LYS A 164 -14.57 5.84 -26.78
CA LYS A 164 -15.22 6.81 -27.65
C LYS A 164 -15.45 8.11 -26.92
N ASP A 165 -14.97 9.20 -27.50
CA ASP A 165 -15.21 10.56 -27.04
C ASP A 165 -16.20 11.23 -27.96
N LEU A 166 -17.08 12.03 -27.39
CA LEU A 166 -18.08 12.82 -28.09
C LEU A 166 -18.12 14.25 -27.51
N GLU A 167 -18.09 15.23 -28.37
CA GLU A 167 -18.17 16.65 -27.96
C GLU A 167 -19.09 17.40 -28.88
N TRP A 168 -20.01 18.20 -28.31
CA TRP A 168 -20.93 19.05 -29.00
C TRP A 168 -20.93 20.46 -28.41
N GLY A 169 -21.23 21.44 -29.27
CA GLY A 169 -21.30 22.85 -28.90
C GLY A 169 -19.94 23.56 -28.92
N LYS A 170 -19.98 24.87 -29.19
CA LYS A 170 -18.77 25.74 -29.21
C LYS A 170 -18.57 26.47 -27.89
N ASN A 171 -19.62 27.17 -27.44
CA ASN A 171 -19.59 27.96 -26.20
C ASN A 171 -20.17 27.17 -25.01
N ASP A 172 -21.25 26.44 -25.22
CA ASP A 172 -21.90 25.58 -24.27
C ASP A 172 -21.60 24.14 -24.63
N LYS A 173 -20.47 23.65 -24.13
CA LYS A 173 -19.97 22.33 -24.48
C LYS A 173 -20.67 21.20 -23.70
N LEU A 174 -21.14 20.20 -24.43
CA LEU A 174 -21.52 18.90 -23.86
C LEU A 174 -20.49 17.87 -24.28
N THR A 175 -19.91 17.18 -23.30
CA THR A 175 -18.92 16.11 -23.53
C THR A 175 -19.43 14.79 -22.98
N MET A 176 -19.20 13.73 -23.71
CA MET A 176 -19.42 12.36 -23.24
C MET A 176 -18.22 11.48 -23.58
N ASN A 177 -17.83 10.63 -22.64
CA ASN A 177 -16.73 9.69 -22.84
C ASN A 177 -17.19 8.30 -22.40
N PHE A 178 -16.98 7.32 -23.25
CA PHE A 178 -17.24 5.91 -22.98
C PHE A 178 -15.94 5.16 -23.11
N SER A 179 -15.64 4.26 -22.19
CA SER A 179 -14.48 3.39 -22.31
C SER A 179 -14.68 2.05 -21.66
N GLY A 180 -13.99 1.06 -22.20
CA GLY A 180 -13.92 -0.29 -21.66
C GLY A 180 -12.52 -0.85 -21.81
N ASN A 181 -12.07 -1.62 -20.81
CA ASN A 181 -10.77 -2.26 -20.81
C ASN A 181 -10.92 -3.69 -20.28
N PHE A 182 -10.23 -4.62 -20.92
CA PHE A 182 -10.13 -6.02 -20.49
C PHE A 182 -8.65 -6.43 -20.47
N LEU A 183 -8.20 -6.95 -19.33
CA LEU A 183 -6.87 -7.52 -19.13
C LEU A 183 -7.00 -8.98 -18.73
N ASP A 184 -6.25 -9.86 -19.38
CA ASP A 184 -6.04 -11.26 -19.00
C ASP A 184 -4.55 -11.48 -18.76
N SER A 185 -4.17 -11.89 -17.56
CA SER A 185 -2.77 -12.06 -17.17
C SER A 185 -2.56 -13.40 -16.46
N ARG A 186 -1.38 -13.97 -16.67
CA ARG A 186 -0.90 -15.18 -16.01
C ARG A 186 0.52 -14.96 -15.52
N ALA A 187 0.85 -15.40 -14.31
CA ALA A 187 2.20 -15.32 -13.77
C ALA A 187 3.20 -16.08 -14.66
N ASP A 188 2.81 -17.27 -15.09
CA ASP A 188 3.46 -18.07 -16.12
C ASP A 188 2.40 -18.41 -17.19
N PRO A 189 2.62 -18.03 -18.47
CA PRO A 189 1.67 -18.34 -19.57
C PRO A 189 1.37 -19.82 -19.72
N ARG A 190 2.30 -20.69 -19.30
CA ARG A 190 2.15 -22.16 -19.34
C ARG A 190 1.29 -22.69 -18.20
N ASN A 191 1.19 -21.94 -17.09
CA ASN A 191 0.39 -22.32 -15.93
C ASN A 191 -1.03 -21.74 -16.03
N THR A 192 -2.01 -22.60 -16.33
CA THR A 192 -3.42 -22.20 -16.41
C THR A 192 -4.11 -22.13 -15.05
N ARG A 193 -3.44 -22.56 -13.97
CA ARG A 193 -4.00 -22.64 -12.63
C ARG A 193 -3.90 -21.33 -11.84
N GLN A 194 -3.07 -20.39 -12.32
CA GLN A 194 -2.94 -19.06 -11.73
C GLN A 194 -3.21 -18.00 -12.80
N ASN A 195 -4.25 -17.21 -12.61
CA ASN A 195 -4.59 -16.13 -13.53
C ASN A 195 -5.23 -14.96 -12.79
N TYR A 196 -5.05 -13.78 -13.37
CA TYR A 196 -5.70 -12.53 -12.96
C TYR A 196 -6.39 -11.92 -14.18
N LYS A 197 -7.63 -11.50 -14.01
CA LYS A 197 -8.40 -10.79 -15.03
C LYS A 197 -8.94 -9.49 -14.47
N ARG A 198 -8.95 -8.47 -15.31
CA ARG A 198 -9.55 -7.17 -14.95
C ARG A 198 -10.49 -6.74 -16.08
N LEU A 199 -11.68 -6.31 -15.70
CA LEU A 199 -12.65 -5.68 -16.59
C LEU A 199 -12.99 -4.30 -16.04
N THR A 200 -12.88 -3.25 -16.85
CA THR A 200 -13.32 -1.92 -16.44
C THR A 200 -14.25 -1.31 -17.47
N GLY A 201 -15.18 -0.51 -17.01
CA GLY A 201 -16.06 0.29 -17.82
C GLY A 201 -16.20 1.69 -17.19
N SER A 202 -16.20 2.74 -18.02
CA SER A 202 -16.37 4.10 -17.56
C SER A 202 -17.30 4.87 -18.48
N TYR A 203 -18.25 5.57 -17.89
CA TYR A 203 -19.08 6.56 -18.56
C TYR A 203 -18.91 7.90 -17.86
N ARG A 204 -18.61 8.95 -18.63
CA ARG A 204 -18.45 10.29 -18.13
C ARG A 204 -19.23 11.25 -18.98
N ILE A 205 -19.88 12.22 -18.33
CA ILE A 205 -20.63 13.29 -18.98
C ILE A 205 -20.23 14.62 -18.36
N GLY A 206 -20.10 15.65 -19.16
CA GLY A 206 -19.80 17.00 -18.72
C GLY A 206 -20.56 18.03 -19.52
N LYS A 207 -21.13 19.00 -18.83
CA LYS A 207 -21.78 20.17 -19.45
C LYS A 207 -21.11 21.44 -18.95
N THR A 208 -20.63 22.26 -19.87
CA THR A 208 -20.04 23.57 -19.57
C THR A 208 -20.92 24.66 -20.15
N TRP A 209 -21.24 25.66 -19.35
CA TRP A 209 -21.95 26.88 -19.74
C TRP A 209 -20.99 28.06 -19.62
N THR A 210 -20.93 28.87 -20.67
CA THR A 210 -20.01 30.00 -20.79
C THR A 210 -20.76 31.30 -20.74
N GLY A 211 -21.13 31.80 -19.55
CA GLY A 211 -21.73 33.13 -19.30
C GLY A 211 -20.70 34.12 -18.74
N GLU A 212 -21.09 35.02 -17.84
CA GLU A 212 -20.17 35.85 -17.03
C GLU A 212 -19.24 34.96 -16.17
N LEU A 213 -19.78 33.93 -15.61
CA LEU A 213 -19.04 32.84 -14.97
C LEU A 213 -19.08 31.62 -15.87
N VAL A 214 -17.99 30.91 -15.92
CA VAL A 214 -17.92 29.57 -16.53
C VAL A 214 -18.37 28.56 -15.49
N ARG A 215 -19.42 27.79 -15.80
CA ARG A 215 -19.97 26.73 -14.93
C ARG A 215 -19.79 25.41 -15.63
N THR A 216 -19.30 24.42 -14.89
CA THR A 216 -19.13 23.04 -15.40
C THR A 216 -19.77 22.08 -14.42
N LEU A 217 -20.69 21.27 -14.92
CA LEU A 217 -21.23 20.13 -14.21
C LEU A 217 -20.73 18.86 -14.88
N SER A 218 -20.10 17.98 -14.14
CA SER A 218 -19.65 16.71 -14.66
C SER A 218 -20.07 15.54 -13.75
N GLY A 219 -20.30 14.39 -14.36
CA GLY A 219 -20.63 13.15 -13.68
C GLY A 219 -19.86 11.98 -14.27
N SER A 220 -19.58 10.98 -13.44
CA SER A 220 -18.95 9.74 -13.86
C SER A 220 -19.63 8.54 -13.22
N LEU A 221 -19.68 7.44 -13.98
CA LEU A 221 -20.07 6.12 -13.52
C LEU A 221 -18.95 5.16 -13.93
N ASP A 222 -18.31 4.55 -12.95
CA ASP A 222 -17.16 3.72 -13.17
C ASP A 222 -17.39 2.32 -12.58
N TYR A 223 -17.02 1.30 -13.34
CA TYR A 223 -16.98 -0.09 -12.90
C TYR A 223 -15.56 -0.63 -13.02
N THR A 224 -15.09 -1.30 -11.99
CA THR A 224 -13.83 -2.07 -12.01
C THR A 224 -14.10 -3.45 -11.40
N GLY A 225 -13.93 -4.51 -12.19
CA GLY A 225 -13.95 -5.88 -11.73
C GLY A 225 -12.57 -6.49 -11.84
N SER A 226 -12.11 -7.22 -10.82
CA SER A 226 -10.92 -8.05 -10.91
C SER A 226 -11.17 -9.44 -10.35
N PHE A 227 -10.58 -10.43 -11.00
CA PHE A 227 -10.77 -11.84 -10.71
C PHE A 227 -9.41 -12.49 -10.61
N ASP A 228 -9.03 -12.85 -9.40
CA ASP A 228 -7.79 -13.57 -9.10
C ASP A 228 -8.11 -15.02 -8.78
N ASN A 229 -7.37 -15.95 -9.37
CA ASN A 229 -7.63 -17.37 -9.23
C ASN A 229 -6.30 -18.13 -9.16
N GLN A 230 -6.16 -18.94 -8.11
CA GLN A 230 -5.02 -19.82 -7.91
C GLN A 230 -5.51 -21.21 -7.50
N LYS A 231 -4.93 -22.25 -8.07
CA LYS A 231 -5.31 -23.65 -7.80
C LYS A 231 -4.06 -24.50 -7.70
N SER A 232 -4.05 -25.43 -6.75
CA SER A 232 -3.06 -26.51 -6.69
C SER A 232 -3.19 -27.44 -7.89
N ASP A 233 -2.11 -28.10 -8.25
CA ASP A 233 -2.13 -29.17 -9.24
C ASP A 233 -2.58 -30.46 -8.58
N LYS A 234 -3.76 -30.93 -8.98
CA LYS A 234 -4.31 -32.21 -8.48
C LYS A 234 -3.60 -33.45 -9.03
N ASN A 235 -2.76 -33.27 -10.07
CA ASN A 235 -2.05 -34.36 -10.71
C ASN A 235 -0.63 -34.57 -10.20
N LEU A 236 -0.15 -33.69 -9.33
CA LEU A 236 1.13 -33.88 -8.63
C LEU A 236 0.91 -34.78 -7.41
N ASP A 237 1.86 -35.67 -7.16
CA ASP A 237 1.83 -36.53 -5.99
C ASP A 237 1.79 -35.70 -4.70
N PHE A 238 1.04 -36.17 -3.73
CA PHE A 238 0.70 -35.43 -2.50
C PHE A 238 1.93 -34.98 -1.70
N GLY A 239 3.08 -35.67 -1.86
CA GLY A 239 4.34 -35.30 -1.19
C GLY A 239 5.08 -34.12 -1.82
N ASP A 240 4.83 -33.81 -3.10
CA ASP A 240 5.63 -32.84 -3.86
C ASP A 240 4.97 -31.45 -3.97
N CYS A 241 3.67 -31.34 -3.74
CA CYS A 241 2.91 -30.11 -4.02
C CYS A 241 2.30 -29.43 -2.78
N GLY A 242 2.50 -29.98 -1.59
CA GLY A 242 1.84 -29.47 -0.39
C GLY A 242 0.31 -29.65 -0.39
N PRO A 243 -0.42 -29.01 0.51
CA PRO A 243 -1.86 -29.20 0.63
C PRO A 243 -2.61 -28.76 -0.61
N ILE A 244 -3.62 -29.55 -1.03
CA ILE A 244 -4.52 -29.22 -2.14
C ILE A 244 -5.40 -28.05 -1.70
N GLU A 245 -5.24 -26.93 -2.36
CA GLU A 245 -5.95 -25.70 -2.02
C GLU A 245 -6.37 -24.92 -3.27
N THR A 246 -7.51 -24.25 -3.21
CA THR A 246 -7.92 -23.27 -4.21
C THR A 246 -8.18 -21.93 -3.55
N TYR A 247 -7.80 -20.87 -4.25
CA TYR A 247 -8.05 -19.48 -3.89
C TYR A 247 -8.73 -18.76 -5.05
N LYS A 248 -9.79 -18.02 -4.73
CA LYS A 248 -10.46 -17.13 -5.67
C LYS A 248 -10.74 -15.81 -4.97
N SER A 249 -10.41 -14.71 -5.63
CA SER A 249 -10.81 -13.37 -5.23
C SER A 249 -11.63 -12.74 -6.34
N ASN A 250 -12.83 -12.29 -6.00
CA ASN A 250 -13.75 -11.60 -6.91
C ASN A 250 -14.01 -10.20 -6.34
N TYR A 251 -13.38 -9.22 -6.95
CA TYR A 251 -13.55 -7.82 -6.60
C TYR A 251 -14.40 -7.11 -7.65
N SER A 252 -15.37 -6.33 -7.22
CA SER A 252 -16.19 -5.46 -8.06
C SER A 252 -16.40 -4.13 -7.35
N ARG A 253 -16.03 -3.05 -8.03
CA ARG A 253 -16.16 -1.67 -7.54
C ARG A 253 -17.06 -0.90 -8.47
N PHE A 254 -18.09 -0.28 -7.91
CA PHE A 254 -18.97 0.68 -8.58
C PHE A 254 -18.72 2.05 -7.95
N ALA A 255 -18.39 3.05 -8.76
CA ALA A 255 -18.19 4.42 -8.29
C ALA A 255 -19.02 5.39 -9.10
N LEU A 256 -19.80 6.20 -8.39
CA LEU A 256 -20.54 7.34 -8.92
C LEU A 256 -19.84 8.61 -8.45
N GLY A 257 -19.39 9.45 -9.37
CA GLY A 257 -18.76 10.73 -9.08
C GLY A 257 -19.52 11.90 -9.69
N GLY A 258 -19.46 13.05 -9.04
CA GLY A 258 -19.99 14.30 -9.54
C GLY A 258 -19.11 15.49 -9.15
N GLU A 259 -18.96 16.44 -10.05
CA GLU A 259 -18.21 17.67 -9.83
C GLU A 259 -19.03 18.85 -10.36
N TYR A 260 -19.17 19.88 -9.56
CA TYR A 260 -19.69 21.18 -9.99
C TYR A 260 -18.65 22.26 -9.76
N ASN A 261 -18.22 22.91 -10.82
CA ASN A 261 -17.24 23.97 -10.81
C ASN A 261 -17.84 25.25 -11.33
N VAL A 262 -17.61 26.34 -10.62
CA VAL A 262 -17.94 27.70 -11.03
C VAL A 262 -16.66 28.53 -10.99
N ARG A 263 -16.27 29.16 -12.06
CA ARG A 263 -15.07 30.02 -12.11
C ARG A 263 -15.32 31.33 -12.81
N SER A 264 -14.61 32.36 -12.34
CA SER A 264 -14.55 33.65 -13.02
C SER A 264 -13.79 33.52 -14.35
N LYS A 265 -14.19 34.30 -15.36
CA LYS A 265 -13.41 34.49 -16.58
C LYS A 265 -12.22 35.42 -16.36
N SER A 266 -12.35 36.40 -15.47
CA SER A 266 -11.28 37.34 -15.16
C SER A 266 -10.37 36.79 -14.09
N LEU A 267 -9.09 36.78 -14.39
CA LEU A 267 -8.04 36.45 -13.43
C LEU A 267 -7.87 37.52 -12.34
N GLU A 268 -8.38 38.74 -12.55
CA GLU A 268 -8.29 39.84 -11.59
C GLU A 268 -9.52 39.93 -10.67
N SER A 269 -10.56 39.12 -10.93
CA SER A 269 -11.76 39.09 -10.08
C SER A 269 -11.40 38.60 -8.69
N PHE A 270 -12.00 39.20 -7.63
CA PHE A 270 -11.88 38.72 -6.25
C PHE A 270 -12.32 37.27 -6.12
N PHE A 271 -13.49 36.92 -6.64
CA PHE A 271 -13.94 35.54 -6.74
C PHE A 271 -13.25 34.83 -7.91
N GLN A 272 -12.53 33.77 -7.67
CA GLN A 272 -11.84 32.99 -8.69
C GLN A 272 -12.57 31.69 -9.03
N SER A 273 -12.86 30.83 -8.04
CA SER A 273 -13.65 29.64 -8.30
C SER A 273 -14.33 29.11 -7.02
N PHE A 274 -15.36 28.29 -7.25
CA PHE A 274 -15.98 27.43 -6.26
C PHE A 274 -16.15 26.05 -6.84
N ASP A 275 -15.61 25.05 -6.17
CA ASP A 275 -15.57 23.67 -6.61
C ASP A 275 -16.26 22.78 -5.58
N ILE A 276 -17.21 21.96 -6.02
CA ILE A 276 -17.82 20.89 -5.22
C ILE A 276 -17.55 19.58 -5.91
N THR A 277 -17.02 18.60 -5.18
CA THR A 277 -16.83 17.23 -5.66
C THR A 277 -17.48 16.28 -4.68
N GLY A 278 -18.25 15.33 -5.19
CA GLY A 278 -18.86 14.27 -4.39
C GLY A 278 -18.73 12.92 -5.06
N SER A 279 -18.63 11.85 -4.27
CA SER A 279 -18.67 10.50 -4.79
C SER A 279 -19.26 9.50 -3.83
N LEU A 280 -19.85 8.44 -4.40
CA LEU A 280 -20.31 7.26 -3.69
C LEU A 280 -19.62 6.05 -4.34
N THR A 281 -18.97 5.24 -3.56
CA THR A 281 -18.33 4.01 -4.02
C THR A 281 -18.84 2.83 -3.22
N TYR A 282 -19.28 1.80 -3.91
CA TYR A 282 -19.66 0.52 -3.32
C TYR A 282 -18.80 -0.58 -3.91
N GLU A 283 -18.25 -1.39 -3.04
CA GLU A 283 -17.41 -2.52 -3.44
C GLU A 283 -18.02 -3.83 -2.96
N LYS A 284 -17.79 -4.87 -3.75
CA LYS A 284 -18.03 -6.24 -3.37
C LYS A 284 -16.72 -6.98 -3.55
N ASP A 285 -16.13 -7.37 -2.44
CA ASP A 285 -14.83 -8.02 -2.40
C ASP A 285 -14.99 -9.37 -1.71
N LEU A 286 -14.96 -10.43 -2.50
CA LEU A 286 -15.22 -11.80 -2.07
C LEU A 286 -13.95 -12.63 -2.22
N ILE A 287 -13.53 -13.24 -1.11
CA ILE A 287 -12.52 -14.27 -1.10
C ILE A 287 -13.22 -15.62 -0.85
N ASP A 288 -12.92 -16.60 -1.66
CA ASP A 288 -13.43 -17.98 -1.54
C ASP A 288 -12.24 -18.93 -1.60
N ARG A 289 -12.05 -19.68 -0.54
CA ARG A 289 -10.95 -20.62 -0.37
C ARG A 289 -11.50 -21.98 -0.04
N TRP A 290 -10.90 -22.99 -0.64
CA TRP A 290 -11.16 -24.38 -0.35
C TRP A 290 -9.83 -25.10 -0.13
N LYS A 291 -9.78 -25.98 0.85
CA LYS A 291 -8.61 -26.76 1.20
C LYS A 291 -9.01 -28.14 1.63
N PHE A 292 -8.27 -29.15 1.19
CA PHE A 292 -8.32 -30.47 1.80
C PHE A 292 -7.39 -30.49 3.02
N VAL A 293 -7.93 -30.83 4.17
CA VAL A 293 -7.21 -30.85 5.44
C VAL A 293 -7.02 -32.29 5.90
N GLU A 294 -5.80 -32.62 6.30
CA GLU A 294 -5.43 -33.93 6.82
C GLU A 294 -4.54 -33.78 8.05
N TYR A 295 -4.89 -34.45 9.13
CA TYR A 295 -4.13 -34.50 10.38
C TYR A 295 -3.70 -35.90 10.71
N SER A 296 -2.52 -36.04 11.34
CA SER A 296 -1.96 -37.34 11.76
C SER A 296 -2.33 -37.70 13.20
N SER A 297 -2.86 -36.76 13.98
CA SER A 297 -3.21 -36.96 15.38
C SER A 297 -4.53 -36.28 15.73
N PRO A 298 -5.28 -36.76 16.73
CA PRO A 298 -6.50 -36.11 17.18
C PRO A 298 -6.21 -34.73 17.75
N MET A 299 -6.98 -33.74 17.31
CA MET A 299 -6.86 -32.35 17.74
C MET A 299 -8.18 -31.89 18.35
N PRO A 300 -8.22 -31.49 19.64
CA PRO A 300 -9.40 -30.88 20.25
C PRO A 300 -9.75 -29.55 19.58
N LEU A 301 -11.01 -29.27 19.40
CA LEU A 301 -11.49 -28.04 18.79
C LEU A 301 -12.75 -27.54 19.49
N SER A 302 -12.72 -26.27 19.90
CA SER A 302 -13.91 -25.53 20.34
C SER A 302 -14.53 -24.73 19.21
N THR A 303 -15.86 -24.67 19.17
CA THR A 303 -16.63 -23.80 18.28
C THR A 303 -17.21 -22.60 19.02
N SER A 304 -16.96 -22.46 20.32
CA SER A 304 -17.51 -21.42 21.17
C SER A 304 -17.07 -20.02 20.74
N LEU A 305 -18.00 -19.07 20.76
CA LEU A 305 -17.75 -17.64 20.59
C LEU A 305 -17.62 -16.89 21.92
N GLU A 306 -17.91 -17.59 23.02
CA GLU A 306 -17.86 -17.04 24.38
C GLU A 306 -16.67 -17.63 25.15
N GLU A 307 -16.19 -16.87 26.12
CA GLU A 307 -15.16 -17.34 27.06
C GLU A 307 -15.79 -18.30 28.09
N GLY A 308 -15.06 -19.34 28.46
CA GLY A 308 -15.51 -20.30 29.46
C GLY A 308 -15.01 -21.72 29.22
N GLU A 309 -15.54 -22.66 30.03
CA GLU A 309 -15.20 -24.09 29.97
C GLU A 309 -16.24 -24.83 29.11
N PHE A 310 -15.75 -25.62 28.16
CA PHE A 310 -16.61 -26.35 27.21
C PHE A 310 -16.10 -27.76 26.97
N ASP A 311 -17.05 -28.72 26.92
CA ASP A 311 -16.74 -30.02 26.38
C ASP A 311 -16.72 -29.93 24.86
N VAL A 312 -15.67 -30.50 24.25
CA VAL A 312 -15.44 -30.40 22.82
C VAL A 312 -15.18 -31.76 22.20
N THR A 313 -15.31 -31.81 20.89
CA THR A 313 -14.97 -32.98 20.08
C THR A 313 -13.60 -32.81 19.43
N ILE A 314 -13.08 -33.89 18.85
CA ILE A 314 -11.91 -33.83 17.98
C ILE A 314 -12.32 -33.44 16.56
N VAL A 315 -11.45 -32.71 15.91
CA VAL A 315 -11.56 -32.44 14.47
C VAL A 315 -11.46 -33.76 13.70
N PRO A 316 -12.25 -33.97 12.64
CA PRO A 316 -12.08 -35.10 11.76
C PRO A 316 -10.64 -35.18 11.21
N TYR A 317 -10.08 -36.39 11.09
CA TYR A 317 -8.71 -36.55 10.57
C TYR A 317 -8.56 -36.06 9.12
N ARG A 318 -9.64 -36.16 8.35
CA ARG A 318 -9.66 -35.75 6.94
C ARG A 318 -10.98 -35.07 6.63
N TYR A 319 -10.92 -33.87 6.07
CA TYR A 319 -12.13 -33.13 5.67
C TYR A 319 -11.82 -32.05 4.64
N GLU A 320 -12.87 -31.62 3.97
CA GLU A 320 -12.83 -30.43 3.14
C GLU A 320 -13.20 -29.21 3.99
N ALA A 321 -12.33 -28.21 3.96
CA ALA A 321 -12.56 -26.92 4.63
C ALA A 321 -12.84 -25.82 3.60
N THR A 322 -13.79 -24.96 3.90
CA THR A 322 -14.09 -23.75 3.12
C THR A 322 -13.98 -22.53 3.99
N LEU A 323 -13.38 -21.48 3.45
CA LEU A 323 -13.30 -20.16 4.08
C LEU A 323 -13.79 -19.13 3.07
N LYS A 324 -14.79 -18.34 3.44
CA LYS A 324 -15.28 -17.21 2.66
C LYS A 324 -15.06 -15.93 3.44
N VAL A 325 -14.59 -14.88 2.77
CA VAL A 325 -14.56 -13.52 3.32
C VAL A 325 -15.44 -12.66 2.43
N ASP A 326 -16.61 -12.26 2.94
CA ASP A 326 -17.56 -11.39 2.23
C ASP A 326 -17.40 -9.96 2.72
N GLY A 327 -16.61 -9.17 1.99
CA GLY A 327 -16.46 -7.74 2.21
C GLY A 327 -17.37 -6.94 1.28
N LYS A 328 -18.00 -5.90 1.83
CA LYS A 328 -18.82 -4.92 1.08
C LYS A 328 -18.49 -3.50 1.55
N PRO A 329 -17.28 -3.02 1.27
CA PRO A 329 -16.88 -1.65 1.55
C PRO A 329 -17.79 -0.64 0.87
N PHE A 330 -18.12 0.40 1.60
CA PHE A 330 -18.85 1.57 1.11
C PHE A 330 -18.09 2.82 1.52
N TYR A 331 -17.92 3.72 0.56
CA TYR A 331 -17.26 5.01 0.77
C TYR A 331 -18.15 6.13 0.23
N ALA A 332 -18.32 7.19 1.03
CA ALA A 332 -18.87 8.45 0.56
C ALA A 332 -17.81 9.55 0.75
N TYR A 333 -17.69 10.42 -0.23
CA TYR A 333 -16.76 11.54 -0.22
C TYR A 333 -17.46 12.80 -0.64
N PHE A 334 -17.17 13.89 0.07
CA PHE A 334 -17.58 15.23 -0.27
C PHE A 334 -16.42 16.19 -0.05
N ASN A 335 -16.22 17.11 -0.99
CA ASN A 335 -15.24 18.18 -0.91
C ASN A 335 -15.83 19.45 -1.48
N GLY A 336 -15.73 20.54 -0.73
CA GLY A 336 -16.06 21.90 -1.18
C GLY A 336 -14.86 22.81 -1.04
N THR A 337 -14.50 23.55 -2.08
CA THR A 337 -13.34 24.45 -2.10
C THR A 337 -13.68 25.76 -2.77
N ALA A 338 -13.35 26.90 -2.14
CA ALA A 338 -13.50 28.24 -2.69
C ALA A 338 -12.12 28.89 -2.84
N LYS A 339 -11.94 29.65 -3.93
CA LYS A 339 -10.71 30.40 -4.21
C LYS A 339 -11.05 31.88 -4.45
N PHE A 340 -10.24 32.73 -3.82
CA PHE A 340 -10.36 34.18 -3.89
C PHE A 340 -9.00 34.79 -4.21
N ARG A 341 -8.98 35.87 -4.97
CA ARG A 341 -7.76 36.62 -5.28
C ARG A 341 -7.85 38.05 -4.76
N LYS A 342 -6.75 38.49 -4.18
CA LYS A 342 -6.56 39.88 -3.79
C LYS A 342 -5.13 40.31 -4.02
N ASP A 343 -4.95 41.39 -4.73
CA ASP A 343 -3.64 41.99 -4.97
C ASP A 343 -3.38 43.09 -3.93
N PHE A 344 -2.16 43.04 -3.35
CA PHE A 344 -1.65 44.02 -2.41
C PHE A 344 -0.31 44.58 -2.93
N GLY A 345 -0.37 45.71 -3.61
CA GLY A 345 0.79 46.29 -4.26
C GLY A 345 1.38 45.34 -5.32
N ASN A 346 2.62 44.93 -5.16
CA ASN A 346 3.31 44.02 -6.07
C ASN A 346 3.07 42.51 -5.76
N THR A 347 2.24 42.23 -4.76
CA THR A 347 1.97 40.84 -4.32
C THR A 347 0.57 40.44 -4.75
N THR A 348 0.48 39.34 -5.49
CA THR A 348 -0.79 38.69 -5.80
C THR A 348 -1.00 37.56 -4.83
N ASN A 349 -2.13 37.60 -4.10
CA ASN A 349 -2.49 36.57 -3.12
C ASN A 349 -3.70 35.79 -3.64
N THR A 350 -3.64 34.47 -3.55
CA THR A 350 -4.75 33.56 -3.89
C THR A 350 -5.10 32.75 -2.66
N PHE A 351 -6.15 33.13 -1.98
CA PHE A 351 -6.69 32.45 -0.82
C PHE A 351 -7.54 31.27 -1.26
N LYS A 352 -7.34 30.14 -0.61
CA LYS A 352 -8.13 28.92 -0.81
C LYS A 352 -8.64 28.45 0.55
N ALA A 353 -9.93 28.19 0.65
CA ALA A 353 -10.54 27.58 1.84
C ALA A 353 -11.46 26.46 1.42
N GLY A 354 -11.56 25.43 2.25
CA GLY A 354 -12.44 24.31 1.94
C GLY A 354 -12.66 23.36 3.11
N ALA A 355 -13.58 22.42 2.88
CA ALA A 355 -13.94 21.38 3.82
C ALA A 355 -14.13 20.06 3.10
N GLN A 356 -13.81 18.96 3.77
CA GLN A 356 -13.94 17.61 3.25
C GLN A 356 -14.58 16.69 4.28
N TRP A 357 -15.34 15.72 3.79
CA TRP A 357 -15.96 14.68 4.59
C TRP A 357 -15.87 13.36 3.86
N ASN A 358 -15.35 12.34 4.56
CA ASN A 358 -15.27 10.96 4.10
C ASN A 358 -16.05 10.07 5.06
N VAL A 359 -16.73 9.07 4.52
CA VAL A 359 -17.40 8.01 5.29
C VAL A 359 -16.88 6.67 4.84
N ASN A 360 -16.54 5.81 5.78
CA ASN A 360 -16.11 4.44 5.55
C ASN A 360 -17.02 3.47 6.32
N LYS A 361 -17.56 2.47 5.65
CA LYS A 361 -18.42 1.42 6.26
C LYS A 361 -18.22 0.11 5.49
N ASN A 362 -18.31 -1.00 6.19
CA ASN A 362 -18.39 -2.32 5.54
C ASN A 362 -19.74 -2.97 5.85
N PHE A 363 -20.46 -3.39 4.81
CA PHE A 363 -21.76 -4.06 4.90
C PHE A 363 -21.66 -5.56 4.65
N GLY A 364 -20.46 -6.11 4.60
CA GLY A 364 -20.22 -7.52 4.32
C GLY A 364 -20.60 -8.43 5.48
N LYS A 365 -20.85 -9.70 5.15
CA LYS A 365 -21.07 -10.75 6.15
C LYS A 365 -19.77 -11.16 6.85
N GLY A 366 -18.61 -10.73 6.31
CA GLY A 366 -17.30 -10.95 6.89
C GLY A 366 -16.77 -12.36 6.72
N THR A 367 -16.06 -12.86 7.74
CA THR A 367 -15.41 -14.17 7.72
C THR A 367 -16.43 -15.27 8.03
N ILE A 368 -16.58 -16.24 7.10
CA ILE A 368 -17.55 -17.32 7.14
C ILE A 368 -16.82 -18.63 6.90
N PHE A 369 -16.90 -19.55 7.84
CA PHE A 369 -16.42 -20.90 7.73
C PHE A 369 -17.18 -21.81 8.68
N ASP A 370 -17.08 -23.13 8.49
CA ASP A 370 -17.62 -24.12 9.39
C ASP A 370 -16.65 -24.30 10.58
N PRO A 371 -17.03 -23.91 11.82
CA PRO A 371 -16.14 -24.05 12.98
C PRO A 371 -15.79 -25.50 13.30
N GLU A 372 -16.62 -26.47 12.91
CA GLU A 372 -16.34 -27.91 13.10
C GLU A 372 -15.33 -28.45 12.08
N ARG A 373 -15.11 -27.69 10.99
CA ARG A 373 -14.17 -28.00 9.90
C ARG A 373 -13.31 -26.80 9.59
N PRO A 374 -12.48 -26.33 10.56
CA PRO A 374 -11.71 -25.12 10.40
C PRO A 374 -10.70 -25.26 9.27
N PHE A 375 -10.33 -24.13 8.70
CA PHE A 375 -9.33 -24.09 7.64
C PHE A 375 -7.93 -24.50 8.13
N SER A 376 -7.67 -24.35 9.43
CA SER A 376 -6.57 -24.91 10.20
C SER A 376 -6.99 -25.02 11.65
N VAL A 377 -6.52 -26.04 12.37
CA VAL A 377 -6.76 -26.20 13.83
C VAL A 377 -6.09 -25.12 14.65
N ASP A 378 -5.01 -24.54 14.13
CA ASP A 378 -4.32 -23.44 14.79
C ASP A 378 -5.00 -22.09 14.56
N MET A 379 -6.17 -22.07 13.89
CA MET A 379 -6.94 -20.83 13.71
C MET A 379 -7.43 -20.33 15.06
N ASN A 380 -6.92 -19.18 15.45
CA ASN A 380 -7.33 -18.45 16.64
C ASN A 380 -8.43 -17.40 16.35
N VAL A 381 -9.11 -17.53 15.22
CA VAL A 381 -10.21 -16.65 14.79
C VAL A 381 -11.52 -17.45 14.72
N ARG A 382 -12.64 -16.75 14.80
CA ARG A 382 -14.00 -17.30 14.64
C ARG A 382 -14.73 -16.51 13.53
N PRO A 383 -15.87 -17.01 13.01
CA PRO A 383 -16.70 -16.24 12.08
C PRO A 383 -17.06 -14.88 12.65
N ARG A 384 -16.93 -13.82 11.84
CA ARG A 384 -17.20 -12.45 12.26
C ARG A 384 -17.98 -11.69 11.19
N ASN A 385 -19.01 -10.96 11.62
CA ASN A 385 -19.83 -10.12 10.74
C ASN A 385 -19.28 -8.69 10.66
N TYR A 386 -18.88 -8.25 9.47
CA TYR A 386 -18.35 -6.90 9.25
C TYR A 386 -19.44 -5.82 9.30
N SER A 387 -20.68 -6.15 8.99
CA SER A 387 -21.77 -5.16 9.01
C SER A 387 -22.07 -4.61 10.42
N ALA A 388 -21.67 -5.32 11.47
CA ALA A 388 -21.80 -4.88 12.85
C ALA A 388 -20.81 -3.78 13.24
N ILE A 389 -19.68 -3.63 12.50
CA ILE A 389 -18.66 -2.62 12.78
C ILE A 389 -19.23 -1.23 12.43
N PRO A 390 -19.12 -0.22 13.33
CA PRO A 390 -19.67 1.11 13.09
C PRO A 390 -18.99 1.82 11.91
N ALA A 391 -19.66 2.79 11.31
CA ALA A 391 -19.08 3.63 10.28
C ALA A 391 -18.07 4.62 10.90
N THR A 392 -16.97 4.87 10.20
CA THR A 392 -16.03 5.93 10.55
C THR A 392 -16.19 7.12 9.64
N HIS A 393 -16.03 8.32 10.19
CA HIS A 393 -16.15 9.59 9.48
C HIS A 393 -14.83 10.35 9.64
N GLN A 394 -14.28 10.84 8.54
CA GLN A 394 -13.13 11.75 8.57
C GLN A 394 -13.60 13.12 8.09
N MET A 395 -13.46 14.10 8.94
CA MET A 395 -13.85 15.49 8.66
C MET A 395 -12.61 16.37 8.68
N SER A 396 -12.55 17.34 7.79
CA SER A 396 -11.44 18.30 7.78
C SER A 396 -11.84 19.63 7.17
N ALA A 397 -11.16 20.67 7.61
CA ALA A 397 -11.23 22.00 7.02
C ALA A 397 -9.80 22.50 6.79
N PHE A 398 -9.63 23.37 5.80
CA PHE A 398 -8.34 23.94 5.47
C PHE A 398 -8.44 25.37 4.95
N ILE A 399 -7.36 26.10 5.15
CA ILE A 399 -7.14 27.41 4.58
C ILE A 399 -5.69 27.52 4.09
N GLU A 400 -5.49 28.12 2.93
CA GLU A 400 -4.20 28.26 2.27
C GLU A 400 -4.10 29.60 1.55
N ASP A 401 -2.97 30.24 1.59
CA ASP A 401 -2.62 31.39 0.79
C ASP A 401 -1.44 31.09 -0.13
N ASN A 402 -1.65 31.27 -1.42
CA ASN A 402 -0.59 31.26 -2.42
C ASN A 402 -0.30 32.70 -2.83
N SER A 403 0.84 33.20 -2.44
CA SER A 403 1.28 34.58 -2.69
C SER A 403 2.43 34.60 -3.69
N VAL A 404 2.35 35.50 -4.64
CA VAL A 404 3.36 35.74 -5.67
C VAL A 404 3.79 37.20 -5.61
N LEU A 405 5.06 37.46 -5.28
CA LEU A 405 5.68 38.78 -5.26
C LEU A 405 6.65 38.91 -6.42
N ALA A 406 6.39 39.86 -7.30
CA ALA A 406 7.29 40.22 -8.40
C ALA A 406 8.13 41.46 -8.03
N PHE A 407 9.45 41.22 -7.93
CA PHE A 407 10.40 42.30 -7.70
C PHE A 407 10.90 42.78 -9.05
N GLY A 408 10.79 43.68 -9.69
CA GLY A 408 11.45 44.07 -10.96
C GLY A 408 12.72 43.26 -11.34
N ASN A 409 13.31 43.48 -12.45
CA ASN A 409 14.54 42.83 -12.90
C ASN A 409 14.49 41.29 -12.99
N GLY A 410 13.29 40.70 -13.21
CA GLY A 410 13.10 39.26 -13.38
C GLY A 410 13.27 38.41 -12.12
N PHE A 411 13.22 39.02 -10.93
CA PHE A 411 13.17 38.30 -9.67
C PHE A 411 11.72 38.13 -9.18
N LYS A 412 11.36 36.90 -8.79
CA LYS A 412 10.05 36.50 -8.30
C LYS A 412 10.20 35.68 -7.03
N ALA A 413 9.43 35.98 -6.02
CA ALA A 413 9.22 35.13 -4.85
C ALA A 413 7.79 34.60 -4.85
N GLU A 414 7.62 33.36 -4.51
CA GLU A 414 6.32 32.70 -4.38
C GLU A 414 6.32 31.86 -3.11
N TRP A 415 5.24 31.93 -2.33
CA TRP A 415 5.05 31.07 -1.17
C TRP A 415 3.64 30.55 -1.09
N LEU A 416 3.52 29.37 -0.56
CA LEU A 416 2.27 28.65 -0.27
C LEU A 416 2.26 28.31 1.20
N ALA A 417 1.42 28.98 1.97
CA ALA A 417 1.30 28.76 3.40
C ALA A 417 -0.14 28.36 3.74
N GLY A 418 -0.32 27.31 4.52
CA GLY A 418 -1.66 26.89 4.89
C GLY A 418 -1.68 25.98 6.10
N VAL A 419 -2.87 25.75 6.62
CA VAL A 419 -3.14 24.81 7.70
C VAL A 419 -4.39 24.00 7.37
N ARG A 420 -4.30 22.72 7.64
CA ARG A 420 -5.43 21.77 7.63
C ARG A 420 -5.67 21.30 9.05
N VAL A 421 -6.95 21.25 9.43
CA VAL A 421 -7.40 20.60 10.65
C VAL A 421 -8.25 19.41 10.26
N ALA A 422 -7.94 18.23 10.81
CA ALA A 422 -8.68 17.01 10.51
C ALA A 422 -9.00 16.25 11.80
N ALA A 423 -10.15 15.59 11.83
CA ALA A 423 -10.59 14.75 12.94
C ALA A 423 -11.34 13.53 12.41
N MET A 424 -11.29 12.44 13.16
CA MET A 424 -12.07 11.22 12.91
C MET A 424 -13.21 11.14 13.94
N ALA A 425 -14.38 10.73 13.49
CA ALA A 425 -15.54 10.48 14.34
C ALA A 425 -16.13 9.08 14.04
N GLY A 426 -17.00 8.58 14.95
CA GLY A 426 -17.68 7.30 14.79
C GLY A 426 -16.94 6.09 15.36
N ALA A 427 -15.70 6.28 15.85
CA ALA A 427 -14.94 5.18 16.44
C ALA A 427 -15.33 4.81 17.89
N GLY A 428 -16.21 5.58 18.54
CA GLY A 428 -16.56 5.39 19.95
C GLY A 428 -15.77 6.35 20.86
N LYS A 429 -16.31 6.63 22.04
CA LYS A 429 -15.71 7.59 22.98
C LYS A 429 -14.44 7.07 23.64
N GLU A 430 -14.29 5.77 23.72
CA GLU A 430 -13.14 5.06 24.27
C GLU A 430 -11.87 5.20 23.42
N TYR A 431 -12.02 5.44 22.13
CA TYR A 431 -10.88 5.59 21.24
C TYR A 431 -10.24 6.98 21.33
N SER A 432 -8.97 7.04 21.63
CA SER A 432 -8.23 8.30 21.76
C SER A 432 -8.09 9.10 20.45
N VAL A 433 -8.31 8.46 19.30
CA VAL A 433 -8.34 9.13 17.99
C VAL A 433 -9.68 9.80 17.69
N ASN A 434 -10.79 9.39 18.39
CA ASN A 434 -12.12 9.86 18.13
C ASN A 434 -12.26 11.35 18.49
N LEU A 435 -12.72 12.16 17.53
CA LEU A 435 -12.91 13.62 17.63
C LEU A 435 -11.66 14.41 18.03
N LYS A 436 -10.47 13.78 18.03
CA LYS A 436 -9.21 14.47 18.30
C LYS A 436 -8.79 15.28 17.07
N PRO A 437 -8.59 16.60 17.17
CA PRO A 437 -8.12 17.40 16.05
C PRO A 437 -6.62 17.21 15.82
N TYR A 438 -6.23 17.05 14.55
CA TYR A 438 -4.86 17.03 14.08
C TYR A 438 -4.62 18.22 13.18
N PHE A 439 -3.55 18.97 13.46
CA PHE A 439 -3.18 20.17 12.72
C PHE A 439 -2.00 19.85 11.81
N ASP A 440 -2.15 20.15 10.53
CA ASP A 440 -1.13 19.94 9.49
C ASP A 440 -0.75 21.28 8.85
N PRO A 441 0.08 22.11 9.51
CA PRO A 441 0.64 23.31 8.90
C PRO A 441 1.63 22.92 7.80
N ARG A 442 1.62 23.64 6.67
CA ARG A 442 2.53 23.46 5.54
C ARG A 442 2.96 24.79 4.99
N LEU A 443 4.24 24.89 4.64
CA LEU A 443 4.84 26.05 4.03
C LEU A 443 5.77 25.62 2.90
N ASN A 444 5.59 26.20 1.73
CA ASN A 444 6.51 26.09 0.61
C ASN A 444 6.92 27.49 0.18
N LEU A 445 8.19 27.66 -0.18
CA LEU A 445 8.78 28.91 -0.66
C LEU A 445 9.56 28.64 -1.95
N ARG A 446 9.46 29.55 -2.92
CA ARG A 446 10.23 29.53 -4.15
C ARG A 446 10.74 30.92 -4.49
N LEU A 447 12.02 30.99 -4.80
CA LEU A 447 12.71 32.15 -5.34
C LEU A 447 13.13 31.83 -6.78
N GLU A 448 12.75 32.67 -7.74
CA GLU A 448 13.10 32.50 -9.15
C GLU A 448 13.78 33.78 -9.64
N LYS A 449 14.88 33.61 -10.37
CA LYS A 449 15.58 34.70 -11.08
C LYS A 449 15.65 34.37 -12.56
N ALA A 450 15.11 35.29 -13.38
CA ALA A 450 15.31 35.27 -14.83
C ALA A 450 16.52 36.12 -15.23
N PHE A 451 17.42 35.54 -15.98
CA PHE A 451 18.58 36.20 -16.60
C PHE A 451 18.30 36.32 -18.09
N GLY A 452 17.86 37.50 -18.51
CA GLY A 452 17.39 37.74 -19.86
C GLY A 452 16.10 36.95 -20.18
N LYS A 453 15.96 36.52 -21.44
CA LYS A 453 14.77 35.78 -21.92
C LYS A 453 14.91 34.27 -21.81
N ASP A 454 16.11 33.77 -21.73
CA ASP A 454 16.39 32.35 -21.95
C ASP A 454 16.82 31.58 -20.71
N VAL A 455 17.36 32.23 -19.68
CA VAL A 455 17.86 31.53 -18.50
C VAL A 455 17.01 31.85 -17.28
N LYS A 456 16.54 30.81 -16.59
CA LYS A 456 15.86 30.92 -15.31
C LYS A 456 16.51 30.00 -14.31
N VAL A 457 16.75 30.51 -13.11
CA VAL A 457 17.27 29.78 -11.98
C VAL A 457 16.26 29.88 -10.85
N GLY A 458 15.91 28.74 -10.27
CA GLY A 458 14.97 28.63 -9.17
C GLY A 458 15.60 27.95 -7.96
N LEU A 459 15.24 28.42 -6.78
CA LEU A 459 15.48 27.77 -5.50
C LEU A 459 14.15 27.63 -4.79
N SER A 460 13.81 26.42 -4.34
CA SER A 460 12.57 26.18 -3.60
C SER A 460 12.86 25.34 -2.35
N GLY A 461 11.97 25.44 -1.38
CA GLY A 461 12.03 24.62 -0.18
C GLY A 461 10.68 24.63 0.52
N GLY A 462 10.42 23.61 1.29
CA GLY A 462 9.18 23.48 2.02
C GLY A 462 9.31 22.61 3.26
N ALA A 463 8.36 22.79 4.17
CA ALA A 463 8.22 21.96 5.36
C ALA A 463 6.76 21.83 5.75
N GLY A 464 6.39 20.67 6.33
CA GLY A 464 5.02 20.49 6.79
C GLY A 464 4.73 19.18 7.46
N TRP A 465 3.64 19.18 8.20
CA TRP A 465 3.08 18.00 8.84
C TRP A 465 2.03 17.32 7.96
N HIS A 466 1.97 16.01 8.07
CA HIS A 466 1.06 15.16 7.33
C HIS A 466 0.50 14.09 8.26
N THR A 467 -0.81 13.88 8.19
CA THR A 467 -1.54 12.96 9.07
C THR A 467 -2.28 11.91 8.24
N LYS A 468 -2.20 10.63 8.65
CA LYS A 468 -3.01 9.51 8.15
C LYS A 468 -3.78 8.91 9.32
N PHE A 469 -5.11 8.81 9.17
CA PHE A 469 -5.95 8.15 10.15
C PHE A 469 -5.84 6.63 10.08
N PRO A 470 -6.10 5.92 11.20
CA PRO A 470 -6.15 4.46 11.18
C PRO A 470 -7.31 3.97 10.29
N THR A 471 -7.09 2.83 9.65
CA THR A 471 -8.12 2.12 8.88
C THR A 471 -9.09 1.40 9.80
N MET A 472 -10.24 0.95 9.26
CA MET A 472 -11.21 0.18 10.05
C MET A 472 -10.64 -1.13 10.60
N ASP A 473 -9.74 -1.79 9.85
CA ASP A 473 -9.06 -3.00 10.31
C ASP A 473 -8.14 -2.73 11.51
N GLN A 474 -7.47 -1.57 11.52
CA GLN A 474 -6.61 -1.17 12.65
C GLN A 474 -7.40 -0.80 13.89
N LEU A 475 -8.60 -0.21 13.73
CA LEU A 475 -9.48 0.19 14.84
C LEU A 475 -10.25 -1.00 15.40
N TYR A 476 -10.68 -1.92 14.54
CA TYR A 476 -11.57 -3.03 14.89
C TYR A 476 -10.96 -4.37 14.47
N PRO A 477 -9.85 -4.79 15.08
CA PRO A 477 -9.25 -6.09 14.78
C PRO A 477 -10.19 -7.24 15.18
N ASP A 478 -9.94 -8.44 14.64
CA ASP A 478 -10.69 -9.62 15.00
C ASP A 478 -10.36 -10.06 16.43
N PRO A 479 -11.35 -10.49 17.23
CA PRO A 479 -11.11 -11.16 18.50
C PRO A 479 -10.25 -12.41 18.30
N ILE A 480 -9.37 -12.68 19.25
CA ILE A 480 -8.43 -13.80 19.23
C ILE A 480 -8.91 -14.83 20.25
N TYR A 481 -8.95 -16.10 19.84
CA TYR A 481 -9.41 -17.20 20.69
C TYR A 481 -8.26 -18.17 20.95
N TYR A 482 -8.15 -18.62 22.19
CA TYR A 482 -7.25 -19.69 22.62
C TYR A 482 -8.05 -20.79 23.27
N ASP A 483 -8.01 -21.99 22.67
CA ASP A 483 -8.66 -23.19 23.20
C ASP A 483 -7.61 -23.97 24.02
N ILE A 484 -7.65 -23.84 25.33
CA ILE A 484 -6.67 -24.45 26.26
C ILE A 484 -7.25 -25.74 26.77
N THR A 485 -6.64 -26.87 26.40
CA THR A 485 -7.06 -28.19 26.87
C THR A 485 -6.85 -28.30 28.37
N GLN A 486 -7.93 -28.59 29.11
CA GLN A 486 -7.95 -28.82 30.56
C GLN A 486 -7.97 -30.31 30.88
N MET A 487 -8.74 -31.08 30.10
CA MET A 487 -8.83 -32.54 30.20
C MET A 487 -8.86 -33.16 28.82
N ASN A 488 -8.09 -34.21 28.57
CA ASN A 488 -8.12 -34.99 27.33
C ASN A 488 -8.19 -36.48 27.61
N TYR A 489 -9.26 -36.90 28.29
CA TYR A 489 -9.48 -38.29 28.62
C TYR A 489 -9.99 -39.07 27.41
N TRP A 490 -9.11 -39.86 26.79
CA TRP A 490 -9.37 -40.49 25.48
C TRP A 490 -9.10 -42.03 25.51
N PRO A 491 -9.93 -42.83 26.27
CA PRO A 491 -9.83 -44.28 26.30
C PRO A 491 -10.31 -44.90 24.98
N VAL A 492 -10.09 -46.20 24.82
CA VAL A 492 -10.54 -46.98 23.66
C VAL A 492 -12.08 -46.96 23.58
N GLU A 493 -12.75 -47.08 24.74
CA GLU A 493 -14.20 -47.04 24.81
C GLU A 493 -14.72 -45.61 24.61
N GLU A 494 -15.45 -45.40 23.54
CA GLU A 494 -15.90 -44.08 23.09
C GLU A 494 -16.88 -43.43 24.07
N SER A 495 -17.74 -44.22 24.73
CA SER A 495 -18.72 -43.75 25.70
C SER A 495 -18.10 -43.09 26.94
N LEU A 496 -16.81 -43.31 27.17
CA LEU A 496 -16.08 -42.77 28.32
C LEU A 496 -15.20 -41.56 27.94
N ARG A 497 -15.14 -41.19 26.67
CA ARG A 497 -14.30 -40.08 26.18
C ARG A 497 -14.81 -38.72 26.62
N ARG A 498 -13.90 -37.87 27.07
CA ARG A 498 -14.19 -36.46 27.36
C ARG A 498 -12.99 -35.61 27.04
N ILE A 499 -13.22 -34.54 26.31
CA ILE A 499 -12.24 -33.47 26.13
C ILE A 499 -12.92 -32.19 26.65
N ASN A 500 -12.27 -31.57 27.62
CA ASN A 500 -12.71 -30.28 28.16
C ASN A 500 -11.66 -29.22 27.88
N VAL A 501 -12.09 -28.07 27.37
CA VAL A 501 -11.21 -26.92 27.06
C VAL A 501 -11.72 -25.67 27.75
N TYR A 502 -10.79 -24.81 28.15
CA TYR A 502 -11.06 -23.43 28.50
C TYR A 502 -10.85 -22.56 27.28
N VAL A 503 -11.91 -21.91 26.79
CA VAL A 503 -11.86 -20.95 25.71
C VAL A 503 -11.59 -19.58 26.29
N MET A 504 -10.44 -19.00 25.97
CA MET A 504 -10.11 -17.64 26.29
C MET A 504 -10.36 -16.75 25.07
N LYS A 505 -11.03 -15.63 25.29
CA LYS A 505 -11.34 -14.63 24.25
C LYS A 505 -10.60 -13.33 24.56
N ILE A 506 -9.71 -12.91 23.67
CA ILE A 506 -8.95 -11.67 23.79
C ILE A 506 -9.47 -10.67 22.77
N ASP A 507 -9.80 -9.46 23.22
CA ASP A 507 -10.03 -8.32 22.35
C ASP A 507 -8.70 -7.56 22.15
N PRO A 508 -8.08 -7.62 20.96
CA PRO A 508 -6.80 -6.97 20.70
C PRO A 508 -6.96 -5.49 20.30
N THR A 509 -8.10 -4.88 20.58
CA THR A 509 -8.38 -3.48 20.26
C THR A 509 -7.49 -2.53 21.06
N ASN A 510 -6.76 -1.67 20.37
CA ASN A 510 -5.97 -0.61 21.00
C ASN A 510 -6.74 0.71 20.99
N PHE A 511 -7.43 1.00 22.09
CA PHE A 511 -8.16 2.26 22.27
C PHE A 511 -7.24 3.50 22.31
N ASN A 512 -5.94 3.32 22.53
CA ASN A 512 -4.94 4.39 22.54
C ASN A 512 -4.31 4.66 21.17
N LEU A 513 -4.79 3.96 20.13
CA LEU A 513 -4.28 4.16 18.77
C LEU A 513 -4.54 5.61 18.30
N LYS A 514 -3.48 6.23 17.76
CA LYS A 514 -3.48 7.62 17.27
C LYS A 514 -3.30 7.63 15.76
N ALA A 515 -3.62 8.76 15.12
CA ALA A 515 -3.25 8.94 13.72
C ALA A 515 -1.73 8.96 13.54
N ALA A 516 -1.26 8.35 12.44
CA ALA A 516 0.13 8.41 12.06
C ALA A 516 0.49 9.81 11.57
N ARG A 517 1.64 10.33 12.00
CA ARG A 517 2.13 11.66 11.62
C ARG A 517 3.52 11.59 11.03
N ASN A 518 3.72 12.32 9.94
CA ASN A 518 4.99 12.47 9.24
C ASN A 518 5.36 13.94 9.10
N PHE A 519 6.54 14.33 9.52
CA PHE A 519 7.12 15.63 9.24
C PHE A 519 8.04 15.53 8.03
N LYS A 520 7.79 16.37 7.03
CA LYS A 520 8.57 16.44 5.80
C LYS A 520 9.19 17.79 5.62
N TRP A 521 10.40 17.83 5.09
CA TRP A 521 10.99 19.03 4.53
C TRP A 521 11.84 18.70 3.31
N GLU A 522 11.93 19.65 2.38
CA GLU A 522 12.72 19.53 1.16
C GLU A 522 13.33 20.87 0.74
N ILE A 523 14.44 20.79 0.01
CA ILE A 523 15.08 21.92 -0.66
C ILE A 523 15.40 21.45 -2.08
N ALA A 524 15.06 22.28 -3.07
CA ALA A 524 15.31 21.99 -4.47
C ALA A 524 15.89 23.19 -5.20
N ALA A 525 16.72 22.93 -6.21
CA ALA A 525 17.24 23.92 -7.12
C ALA A 525 16.99 23.49 -8.58
N ASP A 526 16.64 24.44 -9.41
CA ASP A 526 16.43 24.19 -10.84
C ASP A 526 17.06 25.28 -11.72
N VAL A 527 17.50 24.84 -12.91
CA VAL A 527 18.00 25.70 -13.95
C VAL A 527 17.30 25.34 -15.26
N ARG A 528 16.79 26.35 -15.95
CA ARG A 528 16.21 26.21 -17.28
C ARG A 528 16.90 27.15 -18.28
N VAL A 529 17.28 26.61 -19.42
CA VAL A 529 17.89 27.39 -20.51
C VAL A 529 17.10 27.16 -21.80
N GLY A 530 16.48 28.21 -22.29
CA GLY A 530 15.58 28.13 -23.42
C GLY A 530 14.36 27.24 -23.13
N ARG A 531 13.96 26.45 -24.13
CA ARG A 531 12.77 25.55 -24.03
C ARG A 531 13.13 24.08 -23.85
N GLU A 532 14.37 23.72 -24.08
CA GLU A 532 14.78 22.30 -24.19
C GLU A 532 15.71 21.84 -23.08
N PHE A 533 16.49 22.74 -22.47
CA PHE A 533 17.37 22.37 -21.36
C PHE A 533 16.71 22.63 -20.03
N SER A 534 16.69 21.63 -19.18
CA SER A 534 16.34 21.76 -17.76
C SER A 534 17.16 20.83 -16.89
N PHE A 535 17.55 21.33 -15.74
CA PHE A 535 18.16 20.55 -14.67
C PHE A 535 17.41 20.86 -13.38
N ASN A 536 17.05 19.82 -12.65
CA ASN A 536 16.41 19.89 -11.35
C ASN A 536 17.13 18.94 -10.41
N ILE A 537 17.35 19.37 -9.18
CA ILE A 537 17.87 18.55 -8.09
C ILE A 537 17.15 18.90 -6.81
N ASP A 538 16.73 17.92 -6.04
CA ASP A 538 16.12 18.10 -4.74
C ASP A 538 16.73 17.17 -3.68
N TYR A 539 16.80 17.66 -2.45
CA TYR A 539 17.11 16.90 -1.25
C TYR A 539 15.90 16.95 -0.34
N PHE A 540 15.52 15.81 0.20
CA PHE A 540 14.38 15.70 1.13
C PHE A 540 14.73 14.89 2.37
N ARG A 541 13.96 15.15 3.43
CA ARG A 541 13.94 14.34 4.64
C ARG A 541 12.52 14.23 5.19
N GLU A 542 12.14 13.03 5.58
CA GLU A 542 10.84 12.68 6.16
C GLU A 542 11.06 11.89 7.44
N ASP A 543 10.41 12.30 8.53
CA ASP A 543 10.46 11.60 9.84
C ASP A 543 9.05 11.28 10.30
N MET A 544 8.67 10.04 10.15
CA MET A 544 7.42 9.47 10.66
C MET A 544 7.71 8.73 11.96
N THR A 545 7.18 9.23 13.07
CA THR A 545 7.47 8.71 14.42
C THR A 545 6.35 7.86 15.01
N SER A 546 5.19 7.82 14.38
CA SER A 546 3.96 7.21 14.90
C SER A 546 3.21 6.38 13.84
N GLY A 547 3.94 5.74 12.94
CA GLY A 547 3.35 4.85 11.93
C GLY A 547 2.70 3.61 12.57
N PHE A 548 1.80 2.99 11.83
CA PHE A 548 1.11 1.79 12.29
C PHE A 548 1.99 0.56 12.15
N ARG A 549 1.91 -0.32 13.15
CA ARG A 549 2.51 -1.65 13.14
C ARG A 549 1.85 -2.55 14.17
N TYR A 550 2.06 -3.86 14.05
CA TYR A 550 1.69 -4.79 15.09
C TYR A 550 2.72 -4.79 16.22
N GLY A 551 2.24 -4.71 17.45
CA GLY A 551 2.95 -5.02 18.68
C GLY A 551 2.52 -6.40 19.19
N SER A 552 3.25 -6.91 20.17
CA SER A 552 2.90 -8.15 20.87
C SER A 552 2.73 -7.89 22.35
N GLU A 553 1.76 -8.55 22.94
CA GLU A 553 1.48 -8.51 24.37
C GLU A 553 1.24 -9.93 24.88
N PHE A 554 1.38 -10.14 26.20
CA PHE A 554 1.13 -11.41 26.84
C PHE A 554 0.02 -11.25 27.86
N THR A 555 -0.91 -12.20 27.82
CA THR A 555 -2.02 -12.28 28.78
C THR A 555 -1.89 -13.55 29.58
N ARG A 556 -2.12 -13.47 30.89
CA ARG A 556 -2.11 -14.61 31.81
C ARG A 556 -3.45 -15.32 31.75
N VAL A 557 -3.41 -16.62 31.56
CA VAL A 557 -4.56 -17.52 31.68
C VAL A 557 -4.32 -18.48 32.82
N ILE A 558 -5.28 -18.59 33.73
CA ILE A 558 -5.31 -19.61 34.75
C ILE A 558 -6.40 -20.59 34.34
N TYR A 559 -6.02 -21.85 34.21
CA TYR A 559 -6.92 -22.92 33.80
C TYR A 559 -6.79 -24.13 34.71
N LYS A 560 -7.74 -25.05 34.66
CA LYS A 560 -7.74 -26.30 35.40
C LYS A 560 -6.92 -27.34 34.63
N ASP A 561 -5.88 -27.88 35.28
CA ASP A 561 -5.14 -29.05 34.78
C ASP A 561 -5.69 -30.28 35.51
N TYR A 562 -6.61 -31.01 34.85
CA TYR A 562 -7.27 -32.16 35.43
C TYR A 562 -6.27 -33.31 35.50
N GLN A 563 -6.16 -33.93 36.71
CA GLN A 563 -5.23 -35.03 37.00
C GLN A 563 -5.87 -36.35 36.54
N GLU A 564 -5.76 -36.65 35.25
CA GLU A 564 -6.40 -37.81 34.63
C GLU A 564 -5.97 -39.15 35.20
N GLU A 565 -4.77 -39.23 35.79
CA GLU A 565 -4.26 -40.38 36.51
C GLU A 565 -5.03 -40.71 37.78
N THR A 566 -5.77 -39.78 38.35
CA THR A 566 -6.61 -39.96 39.53
C THR A 566 -7.97 -40.55 39.22
N ILE A 567 -8.31 -40.72 37.94
CA ILE A 567 -9.61 -41.26 37.51
C ILE A 567 -9.62 -42.76 37.71
N ASP A 568 -10.50 -43.24 38.59
CA ASP A 568 -10.73 -44.69 38.76
C ASP A 568 -11.56 -45.24 37.58
N LYS A 569 -10.87 -45.83 36.65
CA LYS A 569 -11.44 -46.44 35.45
C LYS A 569 -12.44 -47.53 35.71
N SER A 570 -12.39 -48.20 36.87
CA SER A 570 -13.27 -49.30 37.20
C SER A 570 -14.69 -48.85 37.60
N THR A 571 -14.84 -47.61 38.03
CA THR A 571 -16.11 -47.04 38.47
C THR A 571 -16.83 -46.20 37.42
N LEU A 572 -16.22 -45.98 36.27
CA LEU A 572 -16.79 -45.12 35.20
C LEU A 572 -17.95 -45.82 34.51
N THR A 573 -19.10 -45.21 34.51
CA THR A 573 -20.28 -45.57 33.70
C THR A 573 -20.58 -44.64 32.56
N GLY A 574 -19.78 -43.58 32.44
CA GLY A 574 -19.81 -42.54 31.41
C GLY A 574 -18.53 -41.66 31.46
N PRO A 575 -18.45 -40.55 30.73
CA PRO A 575 -17.29 -39.67 30.72
C PRO A 575 -16.95 -39.16 32.12
N PRO A 576 -15.66 -38.99 32.51
CA PRO A 576 -15.29 -38.45 33.80
C PRO A 576 -15.94 -37.14 34.10
N SER A 577 -16.45 -36.95 35.34
CA SER A 577 -17.07 -35.68 35.71
C SER A 577 -16.01 -34.61 35.99
N THR A 578 -16.21 -33.41 35.43
CA THR A 578 -15.38 -32.22 35.69
C THR A 578 -15.59 -31.71 37.15
N GLU A 579 -16.68 -32.10 37.81
CA GLU A 579 -16.97 -31.69 39.18
C GLU A 579 -16.24 -32.56 40.21
N THR A 580 -16.01 -33.82 39.88
CA THR A 580 -15.45 -34.80 40.83
C THR A 580 -14.01 -35.17 40.52
N THR A 581 -13.52 -34.96 39.30
CA THR A 581 -12.12 -35.21 38.92
C THR A 581 -11.22 -34.16 39.57
N SER A 582 -10.17 -34.60 40.22
CA SER A 582 -9.15 -33.72 40.82
C SER A 582 -8.47 -32.86 39.77
N TRP A 583 -8.22 -31.62 40.10
CA TRP A 583 -7.46 -30.72 39.23
C TRP A 583 -6.52 -29.83 40.06
N VAL A 584 -5.50 -29.30 39.40
CA VAL A 584 -4.59 -28.28 39.94
C VAL A 584 -4.66 -27.04 39.05
N PRO A 585 -4.55 -25.83 39.61
CA PRO A 585 -4.47 -24.66 38.79
C PRO A 585 -3.15 -24.61 38.05
N ASP A 586 -3.16 -24.43 36.74
CA ASP A 586 -1.95 -24.11 35.97
C ASP A 586 -2.10 -22.78 35.27
N THR A 587 -0.97 -22.18 34.93
CA THR A 587 -0.89 -20.83 34.38
C THR A 587 -0.16 -20.84 33.04
N LEU A 588 -0.80 -20.32 32.02
CA LEU A 588 -0.23 -20.15 30.70
C LEU A 588 -0.15 -18.66 30.34
N LEU A 589 0.99 -18.22 29.82
CA LEU A 589 1.10 -16.92 29.15
C LEU A 589 0.80 -17.09 27.66
N VAL A 590 -0.27 -16.49 27.18
CA VAL A 590 -0.64 -16.48 25.76
C VAL A 590 -0.20 -15.17 25.11
N SER A 591 0.43 -15.27 23.95
CA SER A 591 0.88 -14.13 23.18
C SER A 591 -0.17 -13.72 22.17
N HIS A 592 -0.51 -12.44 22.10
CA HIS A 592 -1.35 -11.91 21.05
C HIS A 592 -0.76 -10.64 20.42
N THR A 593 -1.19 -10.32 19.21
CA THR A 593 -0.78 -9.12 18.49
C THR A 593 -1.90 -8.10 18.49
N PHE A 594 -1.53 -6.82 18.51
CA PHE A 594 -2.46 -5.69 18.44
C PHE A 594 -1.86 -4.53 17.66
N ASN A 595 -2.68 -3.64 17.12
CA ASN A 595 -2.21 -2.48 16.37
C ASN A 595 -1.63 -1.41 17.28
N THR A 596 -0.48 -0.86 16.91
CA THR A 596 0.22 0.18 17.66
C THR A 596 0.73 1.30 16.75
N ASN A 597 1.17 2.41 17.35
CA ASN A 597 1.87 3.50 16.66
C ASN A 597 3.41 3.35 16.74
N GLY A 598 3.93 2.14 16.85
CA GLY A 598 5.35 1.87 17.08
C GLY A 598 6.24 1.96 15.84
N SER A 599 5.69 2.07 14.63
CA SER A 599 6.52 2.16 13.42
C SER A 599 7.16 3.55 13.30
N ARG A 600 8.48 3.58 13.24
CA ARG A 600 9.26 4.77 12.96
C ARG A 600 10.00 4.61 11.66
N THR A 601 9.80 5.56 10.75
CA THR A 601 10.45 5.56 9.43
C THR A 601 11.12 6.90 9.19
N LEU A 602 12.44 6.87 9.02
CA LEU A 602 13.24 8.02 8.63
C LEU A 602 13.69 7.83 7.18
N LYS A 603 13.29 8.73 6.28
CA LYS A 603 13.68 8.72 4.88
C LYS A 603 14.49 9.98 4.59
N GLU A 604 15.55 9.83 3.83
CA GLU A 604 16.32 10.93 3.26
C GLU A 604 16.79 10.56 1.86
N GLY A 605 16.97 11.55 0.99
CA GLY A 605 17.43 11.27 -0.34
C GLY A 605 17.65 12.49 -1.21
N VAL A 606 18.28 12.24 -2.35
CA VAL A 606 18.51 13.20 -3.42
C VAL A 606 17.84 12.69 -4.68
N GLU A 607 17.04 13.50 -5.32
CA GLU A 607 16.46 13.23 -6.65
C GLU A 607 17.01 14.25 -7.65
N PHE A 608 17.27 13.84 -8.88
CA PHE A 608 17.69 14.76 -9.93
C PHE A 608 17.18 14.35 -11.31
N THR A 609 16.95 15.35 -12.15
CA THR A 609 16.57 15.15 -13.55
C THR A 609 17.24 16.18 -14.42
N LEU A 610 17.89 15.72 -15.49
CA LEU A 610 18.52 16.51 -16.54
C LEU A 610 17.82 16.21 -17.86
N SER A 611 17.27 17.21 -18.53
CA SER A 611 16.76 17.12 -19.90
C SER A 611 17.66 17.97 -20.79
N ALA A 612 18.34 17.33 -21.74
CA ALA A 612 19.22 18.03 -22.68
C ALA A 612 18.46 18.45 -23.96
N PRO A 613 18.93 19.49 -24.68
CA PRO A 613 18.46 19.83 -26.00
C PRO A 613 18.61 18.65 -26.96
N ARG A 614 17.71 18.60 -27.94
CA ARG A 614 17.78 17.57 -28.97
C ARG A 614 19.09 17.69 -29.77
N ILE A 615 19.86 16.61 -29.84
CA ILE A 615 21.03 16.50 -30.68
C ILE A 615 20.57 16.42 -32.15
N ARG A 616 20.60 17.54 -32.84
CA ARG A 616 20.00 17.71 -34.18
C ARG A 616 20.45 16.70 -35.23
N PRO A 617 21.75 16.37 -35.38
CA PRO A 617 22.21 15.44 -36.43
C PRO A 617 21.57 14.06 -36.33
N ILE A 618 21.48 13.53 -35.13
CA ILE A 618 20.93 12.19 -34.84
C ILE A 618 19.47 12.24 -34.36
N ARG A 619 18.87 13.45 -34.23
CA ARG A 619 17.51 13.69 -33.79
C ARG A 619 17.14 13.04 -32.46
N THR A 620 18.11 12.90 -31.58
CA THR A 620 18.01 12.23 -30.29
C THR A 620 17.89 13.24 -29.16
N LYS A 621 16.88 13.06 -28.31
CA LYS A 621 16.74 13.74 -27.03
C LYS A 621 17.35 12.85 -25.96
N VAL A 622 18.13 13.46 -25.06
CA VAL A 622 18.74 12.77 -23.91
C VAL A 622 18.07 13.27 -22.64
N THR A 623 17.61 12.34 -21.81
CA THR A 623 17.12 12.62 -20.47
C THR A 623 17.84 11.73 -19.49
N VAL A 624 18.36 12.32 -18.42
CA VAL A 624 19.01 11.59 -17.33
C VAL A 624 18.23 11.87 -16.07
N SER A 625 17.76 10.84 -15.40
CA SER A 625 17.09 10.96 -14.09
C SER A 625 17.72 9.98 -13.11
N GLY A 626 17.77 10.36 -11.85
CA GLY A 626 18.34 9.49 -10.84
C GLY A 626 17.86 9.86 -9.45
N ALA A 627 18.03 8.92 -8.54
CA ALA A 627 17.77 9.15 -7.12
C ALA A 627 18.66 8.27 -6.24
N TRP A 628 19.08 8.87 -5.15
CA TRP A 628 19.64 8.19 -4.00
C TRP A 628 18.64 8.26 -2.86
N PHE A 629 18.23 7.10 -2.35
CA PHE A 629 17.33 6.98 -1.21
C PHE A 629 17.97 6.19 -0.10
N LYS A 630 17.78 6.66 1.13
CA LYS A 630 18.16 5.97 2.33
C LYS A 630 16.99 5.97 3.30
N THR A 631 16.56 4.79 3.72
CA THR A 631 15.42 4.62 4.60
C THR A 631 15.84 3.79 5.81
N ARG A 632 15.62 4.34 6.98
CA ARG A 632 15.76 3.62 8.25
C ARG A 632 14.38 3.30 8.80
N TYR A 633 14.09 2.03 8.93
CA TYR A 633 12.91 1.50 9.60
C TYR A 633 13.28 1.06 11.00
N SER A 634 12.48 1.42 11.98
CA SER A 634 12.70 1.05 13.38
C SER A 634 11.36 0.92 14.10
N ASN A 635 11.41 0.33 15.29
CA ASN A 635 10.30 0.23 16.22
C ASN A 635 10.59 1.17 17.40
N SER A 636 9.64 1.97 17.80
CA SER A 636 9.76 2.86 18.95
C SER A 636 9.24 2.23 20.25
N GLN A 637 8.74 1.01 20.18
CA GLN A 637 8.19 0.27 21.31
C GLN A 637 9.08 -0.91 21.68
N PRO A 638 9.09 -1.32 22.93
CA PRO A 638 9.79 -2.51 23.37
C PRO A 638 9.20 -3.77 22.73
N THR A 639 10.01 -4.81 22.67
CA THR A 639 9.62 -6.10 22.13
C THR A 639 9.66 -7.16 23.23
N TYR A 640 8.70 -8.07 23.17
CA TYR A 640 8.68 -9.24 24.01
C TYR A 640 9.21 -10.45 23.24
N TYR A 641 9.96 -11.29 23.91
CA TYR A 641 10.43 -12.55 23.35
C TYR A 641 10.36 -13.66 24.41
N ARG A 642 9.71 -14.76 24.03
CA ARG A 642 9.69 -16.00 24.79
C ARG A 642 10.49 -17.05 24.03
N PRO A 643 11.54 -17.63 24.63
CA PRO A 643 12.26 -18.76 24.05
C PRO A 643 11.34 -19.92 23.72
N SER A 644 11.57 -20.58 22.59
CA SER A 644 10.84 -21.78 22.17
C SER A 644 11.33 -23.04 22.88
N VAL A 645 11.71 -22.94 24.15
CA VAL A 645 12.23 -24.04 24.95
C VAL A 645 11.09 -24.62 25.78
N VAL A 646 11.06 -25.95 25.88
CA VAL A 646 10.14 -26.69 26.75
C VAL A 646 10.87 -27.05 28.05
N VAL A 647 10.31 -26.67 29.19
CA VAL A 647 10.85 -26.97 30.50
C VAL A 647 9.90 -27.92 31.22
N ALA A 648 10.37 -29.11 31.59
CA ALA A 648 9.55 -30.13 32.25
C ALA A 648 8.24 -30.45 31.53
N GLY A 649 8.25 -30.52 30.17
CA GLY A 649 7.08 -30.81 29.35
C GLY A 649 6.13 -29.61 29.16
N LYS A 650 6.42 -28.46 29.77
CA LYS A 650 5.59 -27.25 29.69
C LYS A 650 6.29 -26.12 28.91
N THR A 651 5.51 -25.23 28.36
CA THR A 651 6.01 -24.01 27.68
C THR A 651 6.88 -23.21 28.63
N TYR A 652 7.94 -22.58 28.10
CA TYR A 652 8.85 -21.74 28.87
C TYR A 652 8.10 -20.65 29.64
N PRO A 653 8.33 -20.51 30.98
CA PRO A 653 7.47 -19.76 31.87
C PRO A 653 7.76 -18.25 31.92
N TYR A 654 8.86 -17.80 31.30
CA TYR A 654 9.27 -16.40 31.33
C TYR A 654 9.24 -15.76 29.96
N VAL A 655 9.05 -14.44 29.93
CA VAL A 655 9.08 -13.62 28.72
C VAL A 655 10.01 -12.44 28.91
N GLY A 656 11.05 -12.35 28.12
CA GLY A 656 11.98 -11.23 28.15
C GLY A 656 11.40 -10.00 27.49
N TYR A 657 11.64 -8.84 28.09
CA TYR A 657 11.29 -7.51 27.63
C TYR A 657 12.55 -6.78 27.16
N TYR A 658 12.63 -6.45 25.87
CA TYR A 658 13.83 -5.89 25.26
C TYR A 658 13.61 -4.47 24.83
N LYS A 659 14.64 -3.65 24.98
CA LYS A 659 14.67 -2.36 24.30
C LYS A 659 14.58 -2.60 22.81
N ASP A 660 13.72 -1.80 22.16
CA ASP A 660 13.51 -1.93 20.76
C ASP A 660 14.78 -1.88 19.92
N THR A 661 14.86 -2.77 18.96
CA THR A 661 15.94 -2.80 17.97
C THR A 661 15.61 -3.66 16.76
N ASP A 662 14.33 -3.94 16.50
CA ASP A 662 13.93 -4.68 15.31
C ASP A 662 13.77 -3.72 14.13
N GLY A 663 14.76 -3.53 13.34
CA GLY A 663 14.67 -2.61 12.20
C GLY A 663 15.75 -2.82 11.17
N PHE A 664 15.70 -1.99 10.12
CA PHE A 664 16.62 -2.08 9.00
C PHE A 664 17.04 -0.71 8.51
N LEU A 665 18.23 -0.64 7.97
CA LEU A 665 18.66 0.40 7.05
C LEU A 665 18.60 -0.15 5.64
N ARG A 666 18.00 0.60 4.73
CA ARG A 666 17.97 0.32 3.29
C ARG A 666 18.45 1.54 2.53
N GLU A 667 19.25 1.30 1.51
CA GLU A 667 19.81 2.38 0.70
C GLU A 667 19.82 1.93 -0.77
N VAL A 668 19.59 2.86 -1.69
CA VAL A 668 19.68 2.59 -3.13
C VAL A 668 20.13 3.84 -3.87
N PHE A 669 20.95 3.66 -4.88
CA PHE A 669 21.27 4.70 -5.84
C PHE A 669 21.05 4.18 -7.25
N ASN A 670 20.08 4.79 -7.95
CA ASN A 670 19.72 4.46 -9.33
C ASN A 670 19.89 5.69 -10.24
N THR A 671 20.25 5.43 -11.50
CA THR A 671 20.27 6.45 -12.56
C THR A 671 19.76 5.84 -13.87
N ASN A 672 18.88 6.55 -14.55
CA ASN A 672 18.33 6.17 -15.85
C ASN A 672 18.84 7.15 -16.91
N PHE A 673 19.43 6.64 -17.98
CA PHE A 673 19.83 7.38 -19.16
C PHE A 673 18.87 7.01 -20.29
N MET A 674 18.06 7.95 -20.74
CA MET A 674 17.07 7.73 -21.79
C MET A 674 17.44 8.49 -23.06
N PHE A 675 17.42 7.78 -24.19
CA PHE A 675 17.74 8.27 -25.53
C PHE A 675 16.54 8.05 -26.44
N ASP A 676 15.86 9.15 -26.81
CA ASP A 676 14.68 9.11 -27.68
C ASP A 676 15.02 9.69 -29.05
N THR A 677 15.12 8.83 -30.04
CA THR A 677 15.45 9.16 -31.43
C THR A 677 14.19 9.14 -32.29
N GLN A 678 13.89 10.27 -32.93
CA GLN A 678 12.74 10.38 -33.81
C GLN A 678 13.18 10.50 -35.26
N ILE A 679 12.67 9.64 -36.13
CA ILE A 679 12.92 9.64 -37.57
C ILE A 679 11.59 9.94 -38.30
N PRO A 680 11.22 11.22 -38.50
CA PRO A 680 9.93 11.62 -39.06
C PRO A 680 9.68 11.07 -40.46
N ARG A 681 10.71 10.99 -41.32
CA ARG A 681 10.61 10.43 -42.68
C ARG A 681 10.12 8.98 -42.70
N LEU A 682 10.47 8.22 -41.65
CA LEU A 682 10.08 6.83 -41.52
C LEU A 682 8.84 6.67 -40.61
N GLY A 683 8.38 7.75 -39.95
CA GLY A 683 7.35 7.68 -38.90
C GLY A 683 7.78 6.78 -37.76
N MET A 684 9.08 6.74 -37.40
CA MET A 684 9.62 5.86 -36.38
C MET A 684 10.15 6.63 -35.18
N ILE A 685 9.97 6.03 -33.99
CA ILE A 685 10.54 6.48 -32.73
C ILE A 685 11.28 5.29 -32.13
N PHE A 686 12.54 5.48 -31.81
CA PHE A 686 13.35 4.52 -31.09
C PHE A 686 13.69 5.08 -29.72
N SER A 687 13.49 4.30 -28.68
CA SER A 687 13.89 4.65 -27.32
C SER A 687 14.79 3.57 -26.75
N THR A 688 15.90 4.02 -26.22
CA THR A 688 16.86 3.16 -25.52
C THR A 688 17.03 3.72 -24.12
N SER A 689 16.88 2.88 -23.10
CA SER A 689 17.16 3.27 -21.72
C SER A 689 18.21 2.36 -21.09
N PHE A 690 19.19 3.00 -20.43
CA PHE A 690 20.15 2.33 -19.58
C PHE A 690 19.77 2.60 -18.15
N GLN A 691 19.38 1.57 -17.43
CA GLN A 691 18.94 1.66 -16.04
C GLN A 691 20.01 1.12 -15.13
N CYS A 692 20.80 2.02 -14.58
CA CYS A 692 21.93 1.70 -13.71
C CYS A 692 21.46 1.69 -12.24
N GLN A 693 21.73 0.62 -11.53
CA GLN A 693 21.69 0.56 -10.07
C GLN A 693 23.12 0.50 -9.58
N TRP A 694 23.61 1.62 -9.06
CA TRP A 694 25.01 1.74 -8.63
C TRP A 694 25.28 0.86 -7.42
N PHE A 695 24.34 0.83 -6.50
CA PHE A 695 24.33 -0.08 -5.36
C PHE A 695 22.98 -0.15 -4.70
N THR A 696 22.80 -1.20 -3.91
CA THR A 696 21.74 -1.30 -2.89
C THR A 696 22.39 -1.63 -1.56
N GLY A 697 22.20 -0.78 -0.56
CA GLY A 697 22.69 -0.96 0.79
C GLY A 697 21.66 -1.62 1.70
N ARG A 698 22.09 -2.49 2.58
CA ARG A 698 21.25 -3.10 3.60
C ARG A 698 22.01 -3.33 4.89
N GLN A 699 21.29 -3.16 6.00
CA GLN A 699 21.78 -3.45 7.34
C GLN A 699 20.58 -3.80 8.21
N THR A 700 20.67 -4.84 9.01
CA THR A 700 19.76 -5.04 10.13
C THR A 700 20.26 -4.20 11.30
N LEU A 701 19.37 -3.46 11.97
CA LEU A 701 19.80 -2.67 13.12
C LEU A 701 20.32 -3.59 14.23
N PRO A 702 21.39 -3.19 14.94
CA PRO A 702 21.90 -3.97 16.07
C PRO A 702 20.82 -4.16 17.11
N LYS A 703 20.77 -5.35 17.67
CA LYS A 703 19.84 -5.75 18.72
C LYS A 703 20.59 -5.99 20.02
N ASP A 704 19.96 -5.65 21.14
CA ASP A 704 20.49 -6.03 22.44
C ASP A 704 20.21 -7.51 22.70
N PRO A 705 21.22 -8.32 22.98
CA PRO A 705 21.03 -9.74 23.28
C PRO A 705 20.31 -9.96 24.61
N GLN A 706 20.49 -9.09 25.59
CA GLN A 706 19.91 -9.23 26.93
C GLN A 706 18.59 -8.46 27.04
N PRO A 707 17.58 -9.00 27.74
CA PRO A 707 16.39 -8.26 28.09
C PRO A 707 16.71 -7.19 29.17
N LEU A 708 15.93 -6.12 29.21
CA LEU A 708 15.95 -5.14 30.30
C LEU A 708 15.30 -5.70 31.56
N SER A 709 14.25 -6.47 31.36
CA SER A 709 13.49 -7.13 32.42
C SER A 709 12.80 -8.36 31.83
N TYR A 710 12.23 -9.18 32.67
CA TYR A 710 11.37 -10.27 32.25
C TYR A 710 10.10 -10.33 33.09
N ILE A 711 9.07 -10.90 32.53
CA ILE A 711 7.82 -11.20 33.22
C ILE A 711 7.74 -12.70 33.50
N ASP A 712 7.24 -13.04 34.67
CA ASP A 712 6.95 -14.40 35.09
C ASP A 712 5.50 -14.81 34.76
N LYS A 713 5.09 -16.00 35.17
CA LYS A 713 3.73 -16.52 35.00
C LYS A 713 2.62 -15.65 35.61
N ASN A 714 2.96 -14.80 36.58
CA ASN A 714 2.02 -13.90 37.24
C ASN A 714 1.94 -12.53 36.57
N LEU A 715 2.71 -12.31 35.47
CA LEU A 715 2.94 -11.02 34.82
C LEU A 715 3.70 -10.04 35.72
N GLU A 716 4.38 -10.53 36.77
CA GLU A 716 5.25 -9.68 37.58
C GLU A 716 6.56 -9.42 36.82
N SER A 717 6.95 -8.14 36.80
CA SER A 717 8.16 -7.72 36.10
C SER A 717 9.37 -7.74 37.04
N HIS A 718 10.40 -8.44 36.61
CA HIS A 718 11.66 -8.57 37.33
C HIS A 718 12.81 -7.98 36.51
N PRO A 719 13.75 -7.24 37.11
CA PRO A 719 14.91 -6.74 36.38
C PRO A 719 15.79 -7.92 35.95
N PHE A 720 16.35 -7.84 34.73
CA PHE A 720 17.30 -8.84 34.26
C PHE A 720 18.73 -8.37 34.61
N THR A 721 19.42 -9.16 35.43
CA THR A 721 20.76 -8.84 35.95
C THR A 721 21.80 -9.83 35.43
N ASP A 722 23.07 -9.59 35.74
CA ASP A 722 24.15 -10.53 35.41
C ASP A 722 23.95 -11.88 36.12
N GLU A 723 23.34 -11.90 37.32
CA GLU A 723 22.96 -13.10 38.05
C GLU A 723 21.84 -13.85 37.31
N SER A 724 20.87 -13.11 36.74
CA SER A 724 19.82 -13.68 35.86
C SER A 724 20.42 -14.33 34.62
N ALA A 725 21.44 -13.71 34.03
CA ALA A 725 22.14 -14.28 32.87
C ALA A 725 22.95 -15.54 33.19
N ALA A 726 23.33 -15.72 34.44
CA ALA A 726 24.01 -16.91 34.93
C ALA A 726 23.03 -18.03 35.39
N ASP A 727 21.75 -17.73 35.59
CA ASP A 727 20.73 -18.71 35.96
C ASP A 727 20.39 -19.59 34.76
N GLY A 728 20.41 -20.90 34.90
CA GLY A 728 20.21 -21.84 33.80
C GLY A 728 18.87 -21.75 33.10
N ALA A 729 17.80 -21.32 33.80
CA ALA A 729 16.49 -21.11 33.23
C ALA A 729 16.38 -19.73 32.55
N LEU A 730 16.80 -18.67 33.23
CA LEU A 730 16.68 -17.29 32.74
C LEU A 730 17.69 -16.98 31.62
N ALA A 731 18.85 -17.63 31.60
CA ALA A 731 19.84 -17.51 30.53
C ALA A 731 19.27 -17.81 29.13
N GLN A 732 18.20 -18.60 29.02
CA GLN A 732 17.51 -18.90 27.74
C GLN A 732 16.91 -17.63 27.10
N MET A 733 16.71 -16.57 27.88
CA MET A 733 16.23 -15.29 27.33
C MET A 733 17.35 -14.46 26.69
N VAL A 734 18.62 -14.80 26.88
CA VAL A 734 19.72 -14.14 26.16
C VAL A 734 19.71 -14.60 24.71
N ARG A 735 19.44 -13.67 23.81
CA ARG A 735 19.29 -13.96 22.38
C ARG A 735 20.65 -13.99 21.70
N GLU A 736 20.87 -15.00 20.89
CA GLU A 736 22.07 -15.07 20.06
C GLU A 736 21.85 -14.31 18.75
N TYR A 737 22.76 -13.42 18.42
CA TYR A 737 22.78 -12.72 17.14
C TYR A 737 24.10 -12.96 16.43
N THR A 738 23.97 -13.20 15.12
CA THR A 738 25.14 -13.26 14.24
C THR A 738 25.60 -11.82 13.95
N PRO A 739 26.77 -11.38 14.44
CA PRO A 739 27.22 -9.99 14.29
C PRO A 739 27.28 -9.51 12.83
N SER A 740 27.58 -10.42 11.89
CA SER A 740 27.64 -10.13 10.46
C SER A 740 26.31 -9.64 9.88
N MET A 741 25.15 -9.98 10.47
CA MET A 741 23.84 -9.47 10.03
C MET A 741 23.67 -7.97 10.26
N SER A 742 24.31 -7.42 11.29
CA SER A 742 24.26 -5.99 11.63
C SER A 742 25.33 -5.15 10.92
N VAL A 743 26.20 -5.78 10.13
CA VAL A 743 27.16 -5.06 9.31
C VAL A 743 26.48 -4.50 8.08
N TYR A 744 26.74 -3.23 7.78
CA TYR A 744 26.25 -2.60 6.55
C TYR A 744 26.88 -3.28 5.33
N PHE A 745 26.04 -3.68 4.39
CA PHE A 745 26.45 -4.41 3.20
C PHE A 745 25.90 -3.74 1.93
N ARG A 746 26.73 -3.61 0.91
CA ARG A 746 26.35 -3.12 -0.42
C ARG A 746 26.30 -4.22 -1.44
N VAL A 747 25.15 -4.38 -2.09
CA VAL A 747 25.02 -5.15 -3.33
C VAL A 747 25.65 -4.32 -4.45
N PRO A 748 26.58 -4.88 -5.24
CA PRO A 748 27.31 -4.14 -6.24
C PRO A 748 26.44 -3.75 -7.45
N PHE A 749 27.03 -2.97 -8.32
CA PHE A 749 26.45 -2.43 -9.56
C PHE A 749 25.67 -3.47 -10.36
N SER A 750 24.54 -3.01 -10.95
CA SER A 750 23.83 -3.71 -12.02
C SER A 750 23.25 -2.70 -13.01
N MET A 751 23.13 -3.12 -14.26
CA MET A 751 22.60 -2.29 -15.34
C MET A 751 21.73 -3.13 -16.27
N ASN A 752 20.56 -2.61 -16.61
CA ASN A 752 19.68 -3.17 -17.62
C ASN A 752 19.58 -2.21 -18.82
N ILE A 753 19.49 -2.76 -20.01
CA ILE A 753 19.23 -2.00 -21.24
C ILE A 753 17.87 -2.40 -21.77
N ASN A 754 17.00 -1.41 -21.97
CA ASN A 754 15.67 -1.58 -22.56
C ASN A 754 15.63 -0.90 -23.94
N LEU A 755 14.98 -1.55 -24.90
CA LEU A 755 14.78 -1.05 -26.25
C LEU A 755 13.30 -1.02 -26.60
N LYS A 756 12.91 0.02 -27.33
CA LYS A 756 11.57 0.20 -27.85
C LYS A 756 11.57 0.83 -29.22
N ALA A 757 10.78 0.30 -30.12
CA ALA A 757 10.56 0.84 -31.44
C ALA A 757 9.08 1.06 -31.69
N THR A 758 8.68 2.27 -32.04
CA THR A 758 7.29 2.61 -32.39
C THR A 758 7.24 3.08 -33.84
N LYS A 759 6.39 2.48 -34.64
CA LYS A 759 6.09 2.86 -36.02
C LYS A 759 4.71 3.50 -36.07
N LYS A 760 4.63 4.73 -36.54
CA LYS A 760 3.40 5.44 -36.83
C LYS A 760 3.05 5.29 -38.30
N ILE A 761 1.80 4.95 -38.57
CA ILE A 761 1.29 4.63 -39.91
C ILE A 761 -0.01 5.41 -40.13
N TYR A 762 -0.38 5.67 -41.35
CA TYR A 762 -1.64 6.29 -41.77
C TYR A 762 -1.91 7.63 -41.06
N HIS A 763 -0.99 8.59 -41.24
CA HIS A 763 -1.07 9.94 -40.64
C HIS A 763 -1.23 9.90 -39.10
N ASP A 764 -0.42 9.07 -38.45
CA ASP A 764 -0.40 8.88 -37.00
C ASP A 764 -1.68 8.27 -36.38
N LYS A 765 -2.62 7.79 -37.23
CA LYS A 765 -3.85 7.12 -36.75
C LYS A 765 -3.60 5.71 -36.23
N ILE A 766 -2.55 5.06 -36.68
CA ILE A 766 -2.15 3.72 -36.23
C ILE A 766 -0.71 3.80 -35.73
N ALA A 767 -0.48 3.29 -34.51
CA ALA A 767 0.85 3.12 -33.98
C ALA A 767 1.08 1.66 -33.61
N CYS A 768 2.13 1.06 -34.19
CA CYS A 768 2.61 -0.28 -33.82
C CYS A 768 3.91 -0.13 -33.05
N ALA A 769 4.00 -0.72 -31.89
CA ALA A 769 5.18 -0.67 -31.07
C ALA A 769 5.63 -2.05 -30.61
N LEU A 770 6.94 -2.24 -30.60
CA LEU A 770 7.63 -3.39 -30.04
C LEU A 770 8.53 -2.93 -28.91
N PHE A 771 8.59 -3.67 -27.83
CA PHE A 771 9.50 -3.39 -26.73
C PHE A 771 10.19 -4.64 -26.23
N VAL A 772 11.42 -4.49 -25.77
CA VAL A 772 12.21 -5.52 -25.10
C VAL A 772 12.88 -4.84 -23.90
N ASN A 773 12.49 -5.22 -22.71
CA ASN A 773 13.13 -4.83 -21.48
C ASN A 773 14.22 -5.84 -21.14
N LYS A 774 15.34 -5.35 -20.58
CA LYS A 774 16.48 -6.17 -20.16
C LYS A 774 17.06 -7.01 -21.31
N ILE A 775 17.15 -6.40 -22.51
CA ILE A 775 17.78 -7.06 -23.68
C ILE A 775 19.25 -7.39 -23.39
N LEU A 776 19.91 -6.54 -22.61
CA LEU A 776 21.21 -6.79 -21.99
C LEU A 776 21.08 -6.51 -20.49
N ASP A 777 21.58 -7.44 -19.70
CA ASP A 777 21.69 -7.35 -18.26
C ASP A 777 23.14 -7.52 -17.84
N VAL A 778 23.65 -6.54 -17.11
CA VAL A 778 24.96 -6.59 -16.48
C VAL A 778 24.76 -6.64 -14.98
N SER A 779 24.68 -7.84 -14.44
CA SER A 779 24.41 -8.10 -13.02
C SER A 779 25.43 -9.10 -12.46
N PRO A 780 26.67 -8.66 -12.16
CA PRO A 780 27.71 -9.56 -11.68
C PRO A 780 27.29 -10.28 -10.39
N ASP A 781 27.68 -11.54 -10.27
CA ASP A 781 27.54 -12.31 -9.05
C ASP A 781 28.29 -11.62 -7.90
N TYR A 782 27.82 -11.82 -6.69
CA TYR A 782 28.47 -11.25 -5.52
C TYR A 782 28.38 -12.19 -4.31
N ARG A 783 29.25 -11.99 -3.33
CA ARG A 783 29.15 -12.65 -2.04
C ARG A 783 28.53 -11.72 -1.01
N THR A 784 27.62 -12.24 -0.21
CA THR A 784 27.05 -11.52 0.93
C THR A 784 28.09 -11.35 2.03
N ASN A 785 27.78 -10.49 3.01
CA ASN A 785 28.58 -10.37 4.25
C ASN A 785 28.70 -11.68 5.06
N MET A 786 27.84 -12.66 4.76
CA MET A 786 27.88 -14.02 5.33
C MET A 786 28.64 -15.01 4.44
N GLY A 787 29.31 -14.53 3.38
CA GLY A 787 30.07 -15.37 2.44
C GLY A 787 29.24 -16.14 1.41
N ILE A 788 27.89 -16.01 1.44
CA ILE A 788 26.99 -16.71 0.53
C ILE A 788 27.10 -16.09 -0.87
N LEU A 789 27.43 -16.94 -1.86
CA LEU A 789 27.43 -16.52 -3.27
C LEU A 789 26.00 -16.32 -3.76
N THR A 790 25.70 -15.11 -4.21
CA THR A 790 24.41 -14.75 -4.82
C THR A 790 24.62 -14.57 -6.33
N ARG A 791 23.98 -15.43 -7.10
CA ARG A 791 23.93 -15.31 -8.55
C ARG A 791 22.73 -14.49 -8.95
N ARG A 792 22.92 -13.59 -9.93
CA ARG A 792 21.85 -12.76 -10.48
C ARG A 792 21.64 -13.14 -11.94
N SER A 793 20.42 -13.56 -12.26
CA SER A 793 20.02 -13.85 -13.64
C SER A 793 18.70 -13.14 -13.90
N VAL A 794 18.66 -12.39 -14.98
CA VAL A 794 17.46 -11.63 -15.39
C VAL A 794 17.11 -12.05 -16.80
N LEU A 795 15.86 -12.41 -17.02
CA LEU A 795 15.35 -12.78 -18.32
C LEU A 795 14.84 -11.54 -19.07
N PRO A 796 15.03 -11.45 -20.40
CA PRO A 796 14.40 -10.42 -21.20
C PRO A 796 12.87 -10.52 -21.12
N TYR A 797 12.22 -9.34 -21.11
CA TYR A 797 10.77 -9.22 -21.12
C TYR A 797 10.33 -8.42 -22.35
N PHE A 798 9.47 -8.96 -23.18
CA PHE A 798 9.11 -8.34 -24.44
C PHE A 798 7.59 -8.38 -24.72
N GLY A 799 7.15 -7.49 -25.59
CA GLY A 799 5.78 -7.41 -26.01
C GLY A 799 5.59 -6.49 -27.21
N MET A 800 4.34 -6.47 -27.66
CA MET A 800 3.88 -5.63 -28.76
C MET A 800 2.58 -4.90 -28.40
N GLU A 801 2.39 -3.76 -29.04
CA GLU A 801 1.20 -2.96 -28.86
C GLU A 801 0.72 -2.37 -30.20
N LEU A 802 -0.58 -2.34 -30.40
CA LEU A 802 -1.25 -1.67 -31.51
C LEU A 802 -2.23 -0.64 -30.95
N ASN A 803 -2.05 0.60 -31.35
CA ASN A 803 -2.93 1.72 -31.02
C ASN A 803 -3.61 2.26 -32.25
N PHE A 804 -4.91 2.47 -32.17
CA PHE A 804 -5.73 3.06 -33.20
C PHE A 804 -6.37 4.35 -32.66
N LYS A 805 -6.32 5.41 -33.46
CA LYS A 805 -6.99 6.69 -33.21
C LYS A 805 -7.76 7.11 -34.47
N LEU A 806 -9.08 6.96 -34.44
CA LEU A 806 -10.00 7.19 -35.57
C LEU A 806 -10.91 8.37 -35.34
#